data_5893a7dc368c352f7da44437c738840c
#
_entry.id   5893a7dc368c352f7da44437c738840c
#
_cell.length_a   1.000
_cell.length_b   1.000
_cell.length_c   1.000
_cell.angle_alpha   90.00
_cell.angle_beta   90.00
_cell.angle_gamma   90.00
#
_symmetry.space_group_name_H-M   'P 1'
#
loop_
_entity.id
_entity.type
_entity.pdbx_description
1 polymer ?
#
loop_
_entity_poly.entity_id
_entity_poly.type
_entity_poly.pdbx_seq_one_letter_code
_entity_poly.pdbx_strand_id
1 'polypeptide(L)'
;MNKTVVVVVAALAAFAGCVAPSSSEAGHAGRAGTCLPSSPEKALRVAVFVGGGARNIGAFRWLELTARAKNVVATPVDGEAVRGGALDSADVLVMPGGSSVEEAKTLGPDGREKVKAFVRNGGCYVGTCAGCCLLMEPSKGHPDMLHMIPFKFGPSGGKADISIAFNRRANELAGIRKGTQPIRYSEGPVPMPSIPVKDADVEVVATYNGDINAKGDKERPSMAGQAAAIAGTYGKGRLFVLAVHPESDEDDHYILQGAFRFLTGRELEWDTFRRRRGQLVVGFMCDDSFGVETAKLVQRLVTGDEFDIIPLNKAQVADGYLRRVDAVLAPDGAGSAKPETGLYADNAGRTKAFLARGGRVFAWGSAAEAAKERESGVTCVADAEAALAALRAFAAEPVPEPAPIPDKVEKPIRAGIFQNENNSNILIARALALSPEYDLKILAPEDYANGALDGLDLVIQPGGGCTKQYNALGEKGAEALKRFVREGGKYYGVCAGAFMAMQQSRADYPRLGLIPFKGDDPEHYRGDAPIKVAFTEEGMEALGTTNKTCTVIYYGGPAAVPGEPVDDTDVKVLGKYAGRTINTKQPEPVAEMLGKGAFLGGRVGKGKLFVSCPHPEKEECTFDIVRAGMKFLTGVEPSAAPSLDRVRGTVSVRYHASDKASVQYLFDTLIPDRRIDVWPGKDWGDMAHVDAYVVTDEVKKSSVATLEQYIARGGRVVIVADTPAELNAAKSVKGAIVVDSYGKVADALLK
;
A
#
# COMPACT_ATOMS: atom_id res chain seq x y z
N MET A 1 30.15 -13.34 -25.48
CA MET A 1 30.45 -14.46 -24.53
C MET A 1 29.36 -14.46 -23.50
N ASN A 2 28.44 -15.41 -23.65
CA ASN A 2 27.25 -15.57 -22.82
C ASN A 2 27.63 -16.04 -21.41
N LYS A 3 27.06 -15.41 -20.39
CA LYS A 3 26.88 -16.03 -19.07
C LYS A 3 25.39 -15.96 -18.70
N THR A 4 24.73 -17.03 -19.01
CA THR A 4 23.41 -17.42 -18.53
C THR A 4 23.55 -17.80 -17.06
N VAL A 5 22.85 -17.11 -16.17
CA VAL A 5 22.67 -17.54 -14.78
C VAL A 5 21.39 -18.33 -14.72
N VAL A 6 21.52 -19.63 -14.57
CA VAL A 6 20.43 -20.58 -14.31
C VAL A 6 20.17 -20.58 -12.81
N VAL A 7 18.98 -20.18 -12.39
CA VAL A 7 18.48 -20.41 -11.04
C VAL A 7 17.74 -21.76 -11.05
N VAL A 8 18.34 -22.74 -10.39
CA VAL A 8 17.71 -24.05 -10.16
C VAL A 8 16.82 -23.95 -8.93
N VAL A 9 15.51 -24.06 -9.12
CA VAL A 9 14.55 -24.32 -8.04
C VAL A 9 14.34 -25.83 -7.97
N ALA A 10 14.81 -26.43 -6.88
CA ALA A 10 14.57 -27.84 -6.61
C ALA A 10 13.20 -28.01 -5.93
N ALA A 11 12.29 -28.67 -6.62
CA ALA A 11 11.05 -29.17 -6.05
C ALA A 11 11.34 -30.49 -5.30
N LEU A 12 10.89 -30.61 -4.07
CA LEU A 12 10.84 -31.90 -3.35
C LEU A 12 9.39 -32.25 -3.10
N ALA A 13 9.01 -33.35 -3.73
CA ALA A 13 7.71 -34.00 -3.61
C ALA A 13 7.55 -34.69 -2.24
N ALA A 14 6.32 -34.64 -1.74
CA ALA A 14 5.87 -35.36 -0.56
C ALA A 14 5.80 -36.85 -0.78
N PHE A 15 6.26 -37.63 0.19
CA PHE A 15 5.80 -39.00 0.40
C PHE A 15 5.32 -39.13 1.84
N ALA A 16 4.07 -39.53 1.95
CA ALA A 16 3.44 -39.95 3.19
C ALA A 16 3.86 -41.38 3.51
N GLY A 17 4.36 -41.59 4.71
CA GLY A 17 4.60 -42.92 5.24
C GLY A 17 4.47 -42.89 6.75
N CYS A 18 3.39 -43.46 7.26
CA CYS A 18 3.20 -43.73 8.67
C CYS A 18 4.20 -44.77 9.14
N VAL A 19 5.05 -44.44 10.11
CA VAL A 19 5.72 -45.41 10.98
C VAL A 19 5.72 -44.85 12.38
N ALA A 20 5.14 -45.58 13.32
CA ALA A 20 5.18 -45.27 14.75
C ALA A 20 6.58 -45.56 15.30
N PRO A 21 7.17 -44.70 16.16
CA PRO A 21 8.37 -45.08 16.87
C PRO A 21 8.07 -45.67 18.23
N SER A 22 8.76 -46.79 18.47
CA SER A 22 8.92 -47.45 19.76
C SER A 22 9.69 -46.59 20.76
N SER A 23 9.29 -46.76 22.01
CA SER A 23 9.89 -46.19 23.21
C SER A 23 11.38 -46.50 23.39
N SER A 24 12.22 -45.49 23.72
CA SER A 24 13.14 -45.52 24.87
C SER A 24 14.07 -44.28 24.82
N GLU A 25 14.17 -43.72 25.95
CA GLU A 25 15.26 -43.06 26.65
C GLU A 25 15.00 -41.63 27.12
N ALA A 26 14.92 -41.53 28.43
CA ALA A 26 14.80 -40.35 29.25
C ALA A 26 16.08 -39.52 29.24
N GLY A 27 15.91 -38.17 29.20
CA GLY A 27 17.04 -37.28 29.41
C GLY A 27 16.63 -35.81 29.38
N HIS A 28 16.41 -35.23 30.54
CA HIS A 28 16.30 -33.81 30.83
C HIS A 28 15.11 -33.02 30.26
N ALA A 29 13.91 -33.32 30.71
CA ALA A 29 12.79 -32.40 30.66
C ALA A 29 12.91 -31.43 31.86
N GLY A 30 13.43 -30.23 31.62
CA GLY A 30 13.21 -29.10 32.51
C GLY A 30 11.71 -28.89 32.65
N ARG A 31 11.18 -28.96 33.87
CA ARG A 31 9.76 -28.72 34.21
C ARG A 31 9.38 -27.31 33.76
N ALA A 32 8.83 -27.18 32.56
CA ALA A 32 8.07 -26.01 32.19
C ALA A 32 6.84 -25.93 33.08
N GLY A 33 6.77 -24.90 33.89
CA GLY A 33 5.60 -24.60 34.73
C GLY A 33 4.37 -24.58 33.84
N THR A 34 3.34 -25.34 34.18
CA THR A 34 2.10 -25.46 33.44
C THR A 34 1.28 -24.19 33.55
N CYS A 35 1.41 -23.29 32.59
CA CYS A 35 0.36 -22.35 32.24
C CYS A 35 -0.72 -23.13 31.47
N LEU A 36 -1.54 -23.90 32.18
CA LEU A 36 -2.68 -24.57 31.54
C LEU A 36 -3.89 -23.64 31.66
N PRO A 37 -4.53 -23.30 30.52
CA PRO A 37 -5.83 -22.66 30.59
C PRO A 37 -6.83 -23.60 31.22
N SER A 38 -7.74 -23.02 31.98
CA SER A 38 -8.94 -23.68 32.46
C SER A 38 -9.65 -24.34 31.27
N SER A 39 -9.86 -25.60 31.26
CA SER A 39 -10.48 -26.52 30.32
C SER A 39 -10.51 -26.15 28.83
N PRO A 40 -10.29 -27.07 27.89
CA PRO A 40 -10.30 -26.78 26.44
C PRO A 40 -11.61 -26.21 25.89
N GLU A 41 -12.69 -26.29 26.64
CA GLU A 41 -14.01 -25.78 26.27
C GLU A 41 -14.22 -24.29 26.55
N LYS A 42 -13.38 -23.66 27.37
CA LYS A 42 -13.54 -22.24 27.72
C LYS A 42 -12.74 -21.34 26.77
N ALA A 43 -13.39 -20.26 26.28
CA ALA A 43 -12.72 -19.26 25.46
C ALA A 43 -11.51 -18.66 26.16
N LEU A 44 -10.45 -18.36 25.41
CA LEU A 44 -9.28 -17.61 25.91
C LEU A 44 -9.70 -16.17 26.23
N ARG A 45 -9.32 -15.66 27.38
CA ARG A 45 -9.55 -14.27 27.78
C ARG A 45 -8.31 -13.46 27.41
N VAL A 46 -8.42 -12.65 26.37
CA VAL A 46 -7.31 -11.88 25.80
C VAL A 46 -7.51 -10.41 26.11
N ALA A 47 -6.65 -9.83 26.94
CA ALA A 47 -6.55 -8.40 27.13
C ALA A 47 -5.72 -7.80 26.00
N VAL A 48 -6.27 -6.84 25.24
CA VAL A 48 -5.58 -6.12 24.17
C VAL A 48 -5.33 -4.69 24.63
N PHE A 49 -4.06 -4.32 24.76
CA PHE A 49 -3.72 -2.96 25.18
C PHE A 49 -4.01 -1.95 24.08
N VAL A 50 -4.75 -0.89 24.44
CA VAL A 50 -5.16 0.18 23.52
C VAL A 50 -4.84 1.58 24.08
N GLY A 51 -4.17 1.64 25.19
CA GLY A 51 -3.79 2.89 25.86
C GLY A 51 -2.77 3.70 25.09
N GLY A 52 -2.42 4.86 25.63
CA GLY A 52 -1.42 5.74 25.05
C GLY A 52 -0.13 4.99 24.71
N GLY A 53 0.35 5.17 23.50
CA GLY A 53 1.51 4.44 22.96
C GLY A 53 1.14 3.29 22.01
N ALA A 54 0.07 2.53 22.25
CA ALA A 54 -0.44 1.56 21.30
C ALA A 54 -1.06 2.31 20.10
N ARG A 55 -0.37 2.32 18.99
CA ARG A 55 -0.69 3.19 17.85
C ARG A 55 -0.73 2.44 16.54
N ASN A 56 -1.22 3.16 15.53
CA ASN A 56 -1.20 2.74 14.16
C ASN A 56 -2.06 1.51 13.86
N ILE A 57 -1.92 1.06 12.65
CA ILE A 57 -2.62 -0.09 12.12
C ILE A 57 -2.40 -1.35 12.98
N GLY A 58 -1.24 -1.50 13.63
CA GLY A 58 -0.95 -2.66 14.48
C GLY A 58 -1.95 -2.85 15.63
N ALA A 59 -2.29 -1.79 16.37
CA ALA A 59 -3.28 -1.88 17.44
C ALA A 59 -4.68 -2.26 16.90
N PHE A 60 -5.08 -1.66 15.77
CA PHE A 60 -6.34 -2.00 15.09
C PHE A 60 -6.34 -3.48 14.66
N ARG A 61 -5.27 -3.96 14.02
CA ARG A 61 -5.16 -5.35 13.56
C ARG A 61 -5.21 -6.35 14.71
N TRP A 62 -4.58 -6.07 15.84
CA TRP A 62 -4.69 -6.92 17.01
C TRP A 62 -6.13 -6.98 17.58
N LEU A 63 -6.83 -5.85 17.62
CA LEU A 63 -8.25 -5.84 17.97
C LEU A 63 -9.09 -6.65 16.99
N GLU A 64 -8.87 -6.48 15.69
CA GLU A 64 -9.55 -7.21 14.64
C GLU A 64 -9.32 -8.73 14.77
N LEU A 65 -8.05 -9.16 14.84
CA LEU A 65 -7.67 -10.56 14.92
C LEU A 65 -8.26 -11.25 16.15
N THR A 66 -8.17 -10.60 17.30
CA THR A 66 -8.66 -11.18 18.56
C THR A 66 -10.17 -11.15 18.67
N ALA A 67 -10.83 -10.11 18.14
CA ALA A 67 -12.30 -10.03 18.14
C ALA A 67 -12.95 -11.06 17.19
N ARG A 68 -12.28 -11.37 16.06
CA ARG A 68 -12.77 -12.37 15.08
C ARG A 68 -12.45 -13.81 15.47
N ALA A 69 -11.58 -14.04 16.46
CA ALA A 69 -11.25 -15.38 16.88
C ALA A 69 -12.42 -16.01 17.68
N LYS A 70 -12.97 -17.12 17.18
CA LYS A 70 -14.14 -17.82 17.78
C LYS A 70 -13.90 -18.30 19.20
N ASN A 71 -12.67 -18.70 19.47
CA ASN A 71 -12.25 -19.25 20.76
C ASN A 71 -11.63 -18.21 21.69
N VAL A 72 -11.91 -16.92 21.47
CA VAL A 72 -11.36 -15.78 22.22
C VAL A 72 -12.48 -14.86 22.72
N VAL A 73 -12.32 -14.38 23.94
CA VAL A 73 -13.03 -13.21 24.46
C VAL A 73 -12.00 -12.09 24.60
N ALA A 74 -12.00 -11.16 23.64
CA ALA A 74 -11.06 -10.05 23.59
C ALA A 74 -11.61 -8.85 24.38
N THR A 75 -10.82 -8.32 25.31
CA THR A 75 -11.16 -7.15 26.12
C THR A 75 -10.10 -6.06 25.86
N PRO A 76 -10.47 -4.90 25.31
CA PRO A 76 -9.54 -3.77 25.21
C PRO A 76 -9.28 -3.21 26.63
N VAL A 77 -8.00 -2.96 26.92
CA VAL A 77 -7.56 -2.42 28.21
C VAL A 77 -6.57 -1.27 28.01
N ASP A 78 -6.63 -0.26 28.83
CA ASP A 78 -5.64 0.82 28.91
C ASP A 78 -4.82 0.74 30.20
N GLY A 79 -3.96 1.72 30.44
CA GLY A 79 -3.14 1.75 31.66
C GLY A 79 -3.94 1.86 32.95
N GLU A 80 -5.09 2.54 32.94
CA GLU A 80 -5.99 2.66 34.09
C GLU A 80 -6.65 1.31 34.41
N ALA A 81 -7.19 0.65 33.39
CA ALA A 81 -7.78 -0.69 33.53
C ALA A 81 -6.73 -1.71 34.04
N VAL A 82 -5.48 -1.66 33.54
CA VAL A 82 -4.39 -2.51 34.02
C VAL A 82 -4.10 -2.23 35.52
N ARG A 83 -3.99 -0.97 35.91
CA ARG A 83 -3.84 -0.60 37.34
C ARG A 83 -5.06 -1.01 38.17
N GLY A 84 -6.23 -0.99 37.59
CA GLY A 84 -7.48 -1.43 38.22
C GLY A 84 -7.63 -2.94 38.36
N GLY A 85 -6.72 -3.76 37.85
CA GLY A 85 -6.76 -5.22 37.95
C GLY A 85 -7.39 -5.95 36.79
N ALA A 86 -7.54 -5.32 35.62
CA ALA A 86 -8.10 -5.96 34.44
C ALA A 86 -7.37 -7.24 34.00
N LEU A 87 -6.08 -7.38 34.35
CA LEU A 87 -5.29 -8.56 34.03
C LEU A 87 -5.61 -9.77 34.92
N ASP A 88 -6.26 -9.58 36.05
CA ASP A 88 -6.57 -10.68 37.03
C ASP A 88 -7.53 -11.72 36.36
N SER A 89 -8.29 -11.29 35.37
CA SER A 89 -9.20 -12.15 34.64
C SER A 89 -8.71 -12.56 33.25
N ALA A 90 -7.52 -12.11 32.82
CA ALA A 90 -6.96 -12.41 31.53
C ALA A 90 -6.10 -13.69 31.53
N ASP A 91 -6.05 -14.38 30.41
CA ASP A 91 -5.12 -15.48 30.16
C ASP A 91 -3.90 -14.99 29.33
N VAL A 92 -4.13 -14.03 28.45
CA VAL A 92 -3.11 -13.45 27.55
C VAL A 92 -3.22 -11.92 27.57
N LEU A 93 -2.07 -11.24 27.66
CA LEU A 93 -1.94 -9.82 27.39
C LEU A 93 -1.28 -9.62 26.03
N VAL A 94 -1.94 -8.90 25.12
CA VAL A 94 -1.42 -8.44 23.84
C VAL A 94 -0.96 -7.00 23.99
N MET A 95 0.31 -6.73 23.67
CA MET A 95 0.88 -5.39 23.57
C MET A 95 1.23 -5.08 22.12
N PRO A 96 0.47 -4.23 21.44
CA PRO A 96 0.67 -3.88 20.05
C PRO A 96 1.96 -3.09 19.77
N GLY A 97 2.18 -2.77 18.49
CA GLY A 97 3.20 -1.82 18.07
C GLY A 97 2.81 -0.37 18.36
N GLY A 98 3.82 0.52 18.36
CA GLY A 98 3.63 1.95 18.56
C GLY A 98 4.83 2.61 19.23
N SER A 99 4.64 3.22 20.39
CA SER A 99 5.68 3.85 21.20
C SER A 99 5.80 3.16 22.56
N SER A 100 6.84 2.37 22.74
CA SER A 100 7.10 1.68 24.02
C SER A 100 7.27 2.64 25.20
N VAL A 101 7.81 3.83 24.95
CA VAL A 101 7.96 4.89 25.97
C VAL A 101 6.59 5.39 26.44
N GLU A 102 5.68 5.66 25.52
CA GLU A 102 4.33 6.10 25.85
C GLU A 102 3.49 4.96 26.46
N GLU A 103 3.67 3.72 26.01
CA GLU A 103 3.04 2.54 26.65
C GLU A 103 3.48 2.40 28.09
N ALA A 104 4.80 2.47 28.37
CA ALA A 104 5.34 2.40 29.72
C ALA A 104 4.84 3.55 30.58
N LYS A 105 4.77 4.76 30.04
CA LYS A 105 4.26 5.95 30.73
C LYS A 105 2.77 5.81 31.06
N THR A 106 1.96 5.33 30.11
CA THR A 106 0.51 5.14 30.30
C THR A 106 0.21 4.06 31.32
N LEU A 107 0.98 2.97 31.33
CA LEU A 107 0.91 1.97 32.38
C LEU A 107 1.23 2.57 33.76
N GLY A 108 2.16 3.51 33.84
CA GLY A 108 2.69 4.03 35.09
C GLY A 108 3.50 2.99 35.88
N PRO A 109 4.12 3.35 36.98
CA PRO A 109 4.90 2.41 37.80
C PRO A 109 4.08 1.19 38.23
N ASP A 110 2.89 1.40 38.79
CA ASP A 110 2.02 0.32 39.31
C ASP A 110 1.54 -0.60 38.19
N GLY A 111 1.16 -0.05 37.03
CA GLY A 111 0.72 -0.85 35.86
C GLY A 111 1.87 -1.72 35.34
N ARG A 112 3.10 -1.18 35.25
CA ARG A 112 4.28 -1.94 34.84
C ARG A 112 4.54 -3.12 35.80
N GLU A 113 4.45 -2.90 37.11
CA GLU A 113 4.60 -3.99 38.10
C GLU A 113 3.44 -5.01 38.00
N LYS A 114 2.22 -4.58 37.73
CA LYS A 114 1.11 -5.50 37.45
C LYS A 114 1.33 -6.36 36.23
N VAL A 115 1.86 -5.81 35.14
CA VAL A 115 2.23 -6.60 33.95
C VAL A 115 3.30 -7.64 34.29
N LYS A 116 4.37 -7.25 35.02
CA LYS A 116 5.40 -8.19 35.46
C LYS A 116 4.81 -9.28 36.34
N ALA A 117 3.99 -8.91 37.33
CA ALA A 117 3.33 -9.86 38.25
C ALA A 117 2.40 -10.81 37.50
N PHE A 118 1.62 -10.30 36.55
CA PHE A 118 0.74 -11.10 35.73
C PHE A 118 1.51 -12.23 35.01
N VAL A 119 2.60 -11.89 34.31
CA VAL A 119 3.39 -12.92 33.62
C VAL A 119 4.12 -13.81 34.61
N ARG A 120 4.75 -13.24 35.64
CA ARG A 120 5.46 -14.04 36.69
C ARG A 120 4.56 -15.09 37.35
N ASN A 121 3.27 -14.79 37.52
CA ASN A 121 2.29 -15.67 38.16
C ASN A 121 1.63 -16.68 37.21
N GLY A 122 1.94 -16.66 35.90
CA GLY A 122 1.46 -17.65 34.96
C GLY A 122 0.66 -17.10 33.77
N GLY A 123 0.42 -15.78 33.71
CA GLY A 123 -0.18 -15.13 32.55
C GLY A 123 0.73 -15.20 31.32
N CYS A 124 0.15 -15.07 30.14
CA CYS A 124 0.87 -15.10 28.87
C CYS A 124 1.00 -13.69 28.28
N TYR A 125 2.12 -13.42 27.63
CA TYR A 125 2.39 -12.13 27.01
C TYR A 125 2.75 -12.32 25.53
N VAL A 126 2.08 -11.60 24.63
CA VAL A 126 2.50 -11.44 23.24
C VAL A 126 2.69 -9.97 22.92
N GLY A 127 3.82 -9.62 22.30
CA GLY A 127 4.10 -8.23 21.94
C GLY A 127 4.73 -8.11 20.57
N THR A 128 4.29 -7.10 19.79
CA THR A 128 4.88 -6.76 18.49
C THR A 128 5.51 -5.38 18.55
N CYS A 129 6.64 -5.17 17.87
CA CYS A 129 7.35 -3.89 17.77
C CYS A 129 7.55 -3.22 19.14
N ALA A 130 6.78 -2.19 19.49
CA ALA A 130 6.83 -1.50 20.78
C ALA A 130 6.59 -2.46 21.98
N GLY A 131 5.63 -3.39 21.83
CA GLY A 131 5.37 -4.42 22.85
C GLY A 131 6.55 -5.37 23.07
N CYS A 132 7.39 -5.61 22.06
CA CYS A 132 8.66 -6.30 22.24
C CYS A 132 9.66 -5.42 23.01
N CYS A 133 9.80 -4.15 22.59
CA CYS A 133 10.70 -3.19 23.21
C CYS A 133 10.40 -2.98 24.71
N LEU A 134 9.13 -2.95 25.08
CA LEU A 134 8.67 -2.74 26.45
C LEU A 134 9.27 -3.74 27.45
N LEU A 135 9.57 -4.98 27.01
CA LEU A 135 10.15 -6.00 27.89
C LEU A 135 11.68 -5.92 28.04
N MET A 136 12.36 -5.07 27.27
CA MET A 136 13.82 -4.99 27.24
C MET A 136 14.40 -4.25 28.46
N GLU A 137 15.72 -4.20 28.51
CA GLU A 137 16.48 -3.44 29.48
C GLU A 137 16.24 -1.93 29.31
N PRO A 138 15.98 -1.20 30.42
CA PRO A 138 15.91 0.26 30.38
C PRO A 138 17.16 0.91 29.79
N SER A 139 16.98 2.00 29.06
CA SER A 139 18.08 2.79 28.49
C SER A 139 17.78 4.28 28.58
N LYS A 140 18.76 5.14 28.26
CA LYS A 140 18.59 6.60 28.32
C LYS A 140 17.37 7.09 27.49
N GLY A 141 17.10 6.47 26.36
CA GLY A 141 15.94 6.79 25.51
C GLY A 141 14.66 6.07 25.89
N HIS A 142 14.75 5.02 26.72
CA HIS A 142 13.67 4.13 27.12
C HIS A 142 13.79 3.78 28.62
N PRO A 143 13.62 4.77 29.53
CA PRO A 143 13.96 4.58 30.95
C PRO A 143 13.00 3.65 31.71
N ASP A 144 11.75 3.54 31.25
CA ASP A 144 10.65 2.89 31.94
C ASP A 144 10.33 1.47 31.42
N MET A 145 11.27 0.84 30.71
CA MET A 145 11.10 -0.53 30.21
C MET A 145 11.06 -1.54 31.37
N LEU A 146 10.36 -2.65 31.13
CA LEU A 146 10.05 -3.63 32.19
C LEU A 146 11.24 -4.52 32.55
N HIS A 147 12.23 -4.66 31.70
CA HIS A 147 13.38 -5.55 31.93
C HIS A 147 12.98 -6.98 32.30
N MET A 148 12.15 -7.59 31.48
CA MET A 148 11.68 -8.96 31.61
C MET A 148 12.43 -9.96 30.76
N ILE A 149 13.20 -9.47 29.77
CA ILE A 149 14.06 -10.27 28.89
C ILE A 149 15.50 -9.73 28.88
N PRO A 150 16.53 -10.59 28.71
CA PRO A 150 17.94 -10.18 28.75
C PRO A 150 18.40 -9.59 27.41
N PHE A 151 17.66 -8.57 26.93
CA PHE A 151 17.94 -7.86 25.69
C PHE A 151 17.83 -6.37 25.91
N LYS A 152 18.66 -5.61 25.19
CA LYS A 152 18.65 -4.15 25.12
C LYS A 152 18.33 -3.68 23.73
N PHE A 153 17.93 -2.42 23.62
CA PHE A 153 17.63 -1.78 22.36
C PHE A 153 18.91 -1.54 21.55
N GLY A 154 19.00 -2.14 20.38
CA GLY A 154 20.05 -1.88 19.40
C GLY A 154 19.63 -0.82 18.38
N PRO A 155 20.52 -0.41 17.47
CA PRO A 155 20.24 0.57 16.44
C PRO A 155 19.07 0.11 15.54
N SER A 156 18.04 0.91 15.47
CA SER A 156 16.85 0.65 14.65
C SER A 156 16.60 1.82 13.70
N GLY A 157 15.80 1.63 12.68
CA GLY A 157 15.32 2.71 11.82
C GLY A 157 14.85 2.22 10.46
N GLY A 158 13.96 3.02 9.87
CA GLY A 158 13.39 2.76 8.56
C GLY A 158 12.14 1.89 8.58
N LYS A 159 11.47 1.83 7.43
CA LYS A 159 10.24 1.06 7.19
C LYS A 159 10.39 0.29 5.90
N ALA A 160 10.23 -1.01 5.95
CA ALA A 160 10.32 -1.89 4.77
C ALA A 160 9.76 -3.28 5.10
N ASP A 161 9.53 -4.09 4.08
CA ASP A 161 9.45 -5.52 4.28
C ASP A 161 10.87 -6.06 4.40
N ILE A 162 11.17 -6.64 5.55
CA ILE A 162 12.48 -7.18 5.87
C ILE A 162 12.42 -8.71 5.92
N SER A 163 13.47 -9.34 5.45
CA SER A 163 13.61 -10.79 5.56
C SER A 163 13.97 -11.19 7.00
N ILE A 164 13.19 -12.09 7.60
CA ILE A 164 13.55 -12.75 8.86
C ILE A 164 13.68 -14.25 8.67
N ALA A 165 14.52 -14.89 9.44
CA ALA A 165 14.79 -16.31 9.38
C ALA A 165 14.36 -16.98 10.70
N PHE A 166 13.30 -17.81 10.65
CA PHE A 166 12.89 -18.67 11.75
C PHE A 166 13.84 -19.87 11.85
N ASN A 167 14.27 -20.18 13.07
CA ASN A 167 15.18 -21.29 13.35
C ASN A 167 14.39 -22.58 13.69
N ARG A 168 15.14 -23.65 14.03
CA ARG A 168 14.53 -24.95 14.40
C ARG A 168 13.66 -24.81 15.66
N ARG A 169 14.05 -23.96 16.62
CA ARG A 169 13.32 -23.78 17.87
C ARG A 169 11.95 -23.15 17.66
N ALA A 170 11.80 -22.26 16.69
CA ALA A 170 10.48 -21.72 16.32
C ALA A 170 9.49 -22.84 15.92
N ASN A 171 9.97 -23.84 15.19
CA ASN A 171 9.15 -25.00 14.85
C ASN A 171 8.85 -25.90 16.04
N GLU A 172 9.85 -26.20 16.85
CA GLU A 172 9.70 -27.07 18.03
C GLU A 172 8.76 -26.47 19.10
N LEU A 173 8.89 -25.17 19.35
CA LEU A 173 8.10 -24.48 20.39
C LEU A 173 6.71 -24.07 19.91
N ALA A 174 6.62 -23.55 18.69
CA ALA A 174 5.44 -22.86 18.21
C ALA A 174 4.87 -23.43 16.89
N GLY A 175 5.48 -24.48 16.32
CA GLY A 175 5.07 -25.04 15.04
C GLY A 175 5.26 -24.07 13.84
N ILE A 176 6.04 -23.00 14.02
CA ILE A 176 6.34 -22.06 12.97
C ILE A 176 7.41 -22.67 12.05
N ARG A 177 7.15 -22.72 10.75
CA ARG A 177 8.07 -23.35 9.79
C ARG A 177 9.43 -22.66 9.82
N LYS A 178 10.51 -23.48 9.90
CA LYS A 178 11.86 -23.00 9.69
C LYS A 178 12.01 -22.45 8.27
N GLY A 179 12.57 -21.26 8.13
CA GLY A 179 12.83 -20.65 6.82
C GLY A 179 12.88 -19.14 6.89
N THR A 180 13.13 -18.55 5.75
CA THR A 180 13.21 -17.11 5.56
C THR A 180 11.95 -16.61 4.86
N GLN A 181 11.43 -15.49 5.34
CA GLN A 181 10.29 -14.83 4.73
C GLN A 181 10.33 -13.32 4.89
N PRO A 182 9.75 -12.57 3.94
CA PRO A 182 9.55 -11.15 4.12
C PRO A 182 8.47 -10.90 5.17
N ILE A 183 8.65 -9.87 5.98
CA ILE A 183 7.67 -9.45 6.98
C ILE A 183 7.75 -7.94 7.18
N ARG A 184 6.65 -7.31 7.51
CA ARG A 184 6.61 -5.88 7.74
C ARG A 184 7.44 -5.46 8.95
N TYR A 185 8.36 -4.52 8.72
CA TYR A 185 9.12 -3.83 9.75
C TYR A 185 8.85 -2.32 9.69
N SER A 186 8.64 -1.71 10.83
CA SER A 186 8.40 -0.26 10.94
C SER A 186 9.07 0.29 12.20
N GLU A 187 10.36 0.64 12.09
CA GLU A 187 11.12 1.24 13.19
C GLU A 187 11.11 0.42 14.50
N GLY A 188 10.87 -0.88 14.39
CA GLY A 188 10.85 -1.82 15.52
C GLY A 188 12.22 -1.96 16.19
N PRO A 189 12.28 -2.57 17.38
CA PRO A 189 13.56 -2.78 18.05
C PRO A 189 14.46 -3.74 17.26
N VAL A 190 15.76 -3.59 17.46
CA VAL A 190 16.75 -4.62 17.12
C VAL A 190 17.26 -5.16 18.45
N PRO A 191 16.71 -6.27 18.99
CA PRO A 191 17.09 -6.80 20.28
C PRO A 191 18.52 -7.30 20.25
N MET A 192 19.36 -6.74 21.12
CA MET A 192 20.74 -7.16 21.32
C MET A 192 20.91 -7.78 22.71
N PRO A 193 21.67 -8.85 22.87
CA PRO A 193 21.90 -9.42 24.19
C PRO A 193 22.35 -8.39 25.24
N SER A 194 21.86 -8.52 26.45
CA SER A 194 22.20 -7.66 27.57
C SER A 194 22.41 -8.47 28.87
N ILE A 195 22.22 -7.85 30.04
CA ILE A 195 22.41 -8.51 31.33
C ILE A 195 21.30 -9.56 31.57
N PRO A 196 21.64 -10.70 32.20
CA PRO A 196 20.67 -11.73 32.53
C PRO A 196 19.55 -11.23 33.41
N VAL A 197 18.35 -11.76 33.23
CA VAL A 197 17.16 -11.50 34.04
C VAL A 197 16.85 -12.77 34.85
N LYS A 198 16.81 -12.67 36.16
CA LYS A 198 16.72 -13.82 37.10
C LYS A 198 15.55 -14.78 36.82
N ASP A 199 14.38 -14.23 36.47
CA ASP A 199 13.15 -15.02 36.30
C ASP A 199 12.89 -15.38 34.81
N ALA A 200 13.81 -15.00 33.89
CA ALA A 200 13.63 -15.21 32.46
C ALA A 200 14.45 -16.42 31.94
N ASP A 201 13.77 -17.29 31.21
CA ASP A 201 14.38 -18.35 30.43
C ASP A 201 13.82 -18.21 28.98
N VAL A 202 14.53 -17.45 28.17
CA VAL A 202 14.08 -17.05 26.82
C VAL A 202 15.17 -17.33 25.78
N GLU A 203 14.74 -17.64 24.57
CA GLU A 203 15.61 -17.93 23.46
C GLU A 203 15.17 -17.17 22.20
N VAL A 204 16.13 -16.91 21.31
CA VAL A 204 15.89 -16.33 19.99
C VAL A 204 15.31 -17.39 19.08
N VAL A 205 14.10 -17.16 18.54
CA VAL A 205 13.39 -18.08 17.62
C VAL A 205 13.42 -17.60 16.17
N ALA A 206 13.70 -16.30 15.95
CA ALA A 206 13.97 -15.76 14.61
C ALA A 206 15.04 -14.65 14.66
N THR A 207 15.79 -14.51 13.57
CA THR A 207 16.76 -13.45 13.38
C THR A 207 16.48 -12.67 12.11
N TYR A 208 16.91 -11.40 12.08
CA TYR A 208 16.93 -10.64 10.83
C TYR A 208 17.88 -11.27 9.82
N ASN A 209 17.43 -11.43 8.58
CA ASN A 209 18.22 -11.99 7.47
C ASN A 209 18.64 -10.93 6.45
N GLY A 210 18.88 -9.70 6.91
CA GLY A 210 19.31 -8.58 6.09
C GLY A 210 19.16 -7.25 6.83
N ASP A 211 19.51 -6.20 6.13
CA ASP A 211 19.45 -4.82 6.60
C ASP A 211 18.43 -4.01 5.80
N ILE A 212 17.73 -3.09 6.44
CA ILE A 212 16.85 -2.14 5.75
C ILE A 212 17.68 -1.18 4.88
N ASN A 213 18.90 -0.85 5.30
CA ASN A 213 19.81 0.08 4.65
C ASN A 213 20.92 -0.61 3.85
N ALA A 214 20.58 -1.58 3.01
CA ALA A 214 21.57 -2.32 2.20
C ALA A 214 22.37 -1.45 1.19
N LYS A 215 22.09 -0.14 1.08
CA LYS A 215 22.82 0.77 0.17
C LYS A 215 23.20 2.09 0.87
N GLY A 216 24.29 2.09 1.62
CA GLY A 216 25.05 3.32 1.79
C GLY A 216 25.28 3.91 3.16
N ASP A 217 24.58 3.51 4.23
CA ASP A 217 24.90 3.99 5.57
C ASP A 217 25.89 3.03 6.25
N LYS A 218 27.17 3.27 6.03
CA LYS A 218 28.26 2.44 6.59
C LYS A 218 28.46 2.61 8.09
N GLU A 219 27.77 3.56 8.71
CA GLU A 219 27.93 3.88 10.14
C GLU A 219 26.91 3.18 11.04
N ARG A 220 25.84 2.61 10.48
CA ARG A 220 24.87 1.85 11.28
C ARG A 220 25.26 0.39 11.40
N PRO A 221 25.26 -0.16 12.64
CA PRO A 221 25.46 -1.59 12.83
C PRO A 221 24.42 -2.40 12.06
N SER A 222 24.85 -3.52 11.49
CA SER A 222 23.96 -4.43 10.76
C SER A 222 22.88 -5.01 11.68
N MET A 223 21.65 -5.12 11.15
CA MET A 223 20.57 -5.84 11.80
C MET A 223 20.68 -7.35 11.56
N ALA A 224 21.37 -7.76 10.48
CA ALA A 224 21.49 -9.16 10.10
C ALA A 224 22.08 -10.00 11.24
N GLY A 225 21.43 -11.14 11.52
CA GLY A 225 21.81 -12.03 12.60
C GLY A 225 21.33 -11.61 14.00
N GLN A 226 20.82 -10.38 14.19
CA GLN A 226 20.24 -9.97 15.45
C GLN A 226 18.84 -10.57 15.63
N ALA A 227 18.36 -10.64 16.89
CA ALA A 227 17.07 -11.20 17.21
C ALA A 227 15.92 -10.41 16.55
N ALA A 228 14.99 -11.12 15.93
CA ALA A 228 13.73 -10.60 15.37
C ALA A 228 12.50 -11.15 16.10
N ALA A 229 12.61 -12.34 16.70
CA ALA A 229 11.60 -12.91 17.59
C ALA A 229 12.25 -13.67 18.74
N ILE A 230 11.65 -13.56 19.93
CA ILE A 230 12.11 -14.15 21.16
C ILE A 230 10.91 -14.85 21.84
N ALA A 231 11.13 -16.07 22.31
CA ALA A 231 10.11 -16.86 23.02
C ALA A 231 10.69 -17.51 24.27
N GLY A 232 9.86 -17.75 25.28
CA GLY A 232 10.28 -18.42 26.49
C GLY A 232 9.38 -18.15 27.68
N THR A 233 9.95 -18.20 28.89
CA THR A 233 9.23 -18.01 30.13
C THR A 233 9.76 -16.82 30.94
N TYR A 234 8.88 -16.24 31.76
CA TYR A 234 9.21 -15.31 32.80
C TYR A 234 8.44 -15.70 34.06
N GLY A 235 9.14 -16.20 35.07
CA GLY A 235 8.53 -16.87 36.22
C GLY A 235 7.72 -18.11 35.78
N LYS A 236 6.42 -18.14 36.11
CA LYS A 236 5.52 -19.24 35.71
C LYS A 236 4.84 -18.99 34.36
N GLY A 237 4.88 -17.78 33.82
CA GLY A 237 4.21 -17.40 32.59
C GLY A 237 5.09 -17.57 31.37
N ARG A 238 4.48 -17.36 30.20
CA ARG A 238 5.14 -17.46 28.89
C ARG A 238 5.08 -16.15 28.18
N LEU A 239 6.10 -15.88 27.37
CA LEU A 239 6.13 -14.72 26.51
C LEU A 239 6.59 -15.08 25.09
N PHE A 240 6.00 -14.41 24.11
CA PHE A 240 6.40 -14.47 22.72
C PHE A 240 6.41 -13.04 22.17
N VAL A 241 7.57 -12.53 21.80
CA VAL A 241 7.68 -11.17 21.30
C VAL A 241 8.37 -11.12 19.94
N LEU A 242 7.87 -10.23 19.11
CA LEU A 242 8.33 -10.02 17.74
C LEU A 242 8.73 -8.54 17.56
N ALA A 243 9.89 -8.33 17.01
CA ALA A 243 10.37 -6.99 16.68
C ALA A 243 9.80 -6.47 15.34
N VAL A 244 8.94 -7.25 14.71
CA VAL A 244 8.28 -7.05 13.40
C VAL A 244 6.77 -7.09 13.56
N HIS A 245 6.02 -6.93 12.45
CA HIS A 245 4.56 -6.77 12.44
C HIS A 245 3.83 -7.89 11.68
N PRO A 246 3.78 -9.13 12.17
CA PRO A 246 3.04 -10.20 11.51
C PRO A 246 1.52 -9.99 11.52
N GLU A 247 0.99 -9.10 12.37
CA GLU A 247 -0.41 -8.72 12.38
C GLU A 247 -0.82 -7.87 11.18
N SER A 248 0.13 -7.34 10.43
CA SER A 248 -0.13 -6.43 9.31
C SER A 248 -0.52 -7.13 8.02
N ASP A 249 -0.13 -8.40 7.84
CA ASP A 249 -0.40 -9.19 6.64
C ASP A 249 -1.02 -10.53 7.03
N GLU A 250 -2.09 -10.92 6.32
CA GLU A 250 -2.77 -12.19 6.56
C GLU A 250 -1.87 -13.40 6.29
N ASP A 251 -0.96 -13.30 5.32
CA ASP A 251 0.00 -14.36 5.01
C ASP A 251 0.94 -14.66 6.18
N ASP A 252 1.12 -13.70 7.10
CA ASP A 252 1.96 -13.83 8.29
C ASP A 252 1.19 -14.29 9.55
N HIS A 253 -0.15 -14.37 9.50
CA HIS A 253 -0.96 -14.72 10.66
C HIS A 253 -0.66 -16.12 11.23
N TYR A 254 -0.11 -17.05 10.44
CA TYR A 254 0.34 -18.36 10.95
C TYR A 254 1.44 -18.22 12.04
N ILE A 255 2.21 -17.13 12.02
CA ILE A 255 3.20 -16.82 13.07
C ILE A 255 2.47 -16.53 14.38
N LEU A 256 1.40 -15.75 14.31
CA LEU A 256 0.57 -15.43 15.49
C LEU A 256 -0.16 -16.68 16.01
N GLN A 257 -0.65 -17.55 15.12
CA GLN A 257 -1.19 -18.86 15.52
C GLN A 257 -0.14 -19.67 16.27
N GLY A 258 1.09 -19.75 15.76
CA GLY A 258 2.21 -20.41 16.42
C GLY A 258 2.52 -19.78 17.79
N ALA A 259 2.54 -18.45 17.87
CA ALA A 259 2.74 -17.75 19.14
C ALA A 259 1.67 -18.11 20.18
N PHE A 260 0.37 -18.09 19.80
CA PHE A 260 -0.72 -18.49 20.70
C PHE A 260 -0.65 -19.96 21.09
N ARG A 261 -0.30 -20.85 20.14
CA ARG A 261 -0.06 -22.26 20.43
C ARG A 261 1.03 -22.45 21.48
N PHE A 262 2.15 -21.76 21.34
CA PHE A 262 3.22 -21.79 22.34
C PHE A 262 2.77 -21.24 23.68
N LEU A 263 2.10 -20.08 23.69
CA LEU A 263 1.69 -19.40 24.90
C LEU A 263 0.64 -20.19 25.71
N THR A 264 -0.37 -20.70 25.02
CA THR A 264 -1.60 -21.20 25.64
C THR A 264 -1.88 -22.68 25.37
N GLY A 265 -1.12 -23.32 24.48
CA GLY A 265 -1.43 -24.67 23.96
C GLY A 265 -2.58 -24.69 22.94
N ARG A 266 -3.12 -23.54 22.54
CA ARG A 266 -4.27 -23.38 21.64
C ARG A 266 -3.96 -22.42 20.50
N GLU A 267 -4.51 -22.67 19.34
CA GLU A 267 -4.45 -21.76 18.19
C GLU A 267 -5.64 -20.80 18.20
N LEU A 268 -5.47 -19.65 17.55
CA LEU A 268 -6.58 -18.78 17.24
C LEU A 268 -7.40 -19.40 16.11
N GLU A 269 -8.72 -19.46 16.29
CA GLU A 269 -9.64 -20.00 15.32
C GLU A 269 -10.45 -18.86 14.71
N TRP A 270 -10.13 -18.47 13.48
CA TRP A 270 -10.83 -17.40 12.79
C TRP A 270 -11.96 -17.93 11.91
N ASP A 271 -13.08 -17.16 11.89
CA ASP A 271 -14.05 -17.28 10.81
C ASP A 271 -13.45 -16.69 9.54
N THR A 272 -13.79 -17.33 8.42
CA THR A 272 -13.52 -16.75 7.12
C THR A 272 -14.35 -15.47 7.01
N PHE A 273 -13.68 -14.31 6.90
CA PHE A 273 -14.37 -13.05 6.64
C PHE A 273 -15.06 -13.15 5.28
N ARG A 274 -16.36 -12.90 5.25
CA ARG A 274 -17.14 -12.86 4.01
C ARG A 274 -17.56 -11.44 3.74
N ARG A 275 -16.91 -10.81 2.77
CA ARG A 275 -17.38 -9.55 2.24
C ARG A 275 -18.69 -9.77 1.48
N ARG A 276 -19.64 -8.88 1.69
CA ARG A 276 -20.89 -8.83 0.91
C ARG A 276 -20.77 -7.75 -0.16
N ARG A 277 -21.17 -8.05 -1.37
CA ARG A 277 -21.24 -7.08 -2.46
C ARG A 277 -22.08 -5.88 -2.04
N GLY A 278 -21.56 -4.68 -2.33
CA GLY A 278 -22.25 -3.42 -2.01
C GLY A 278 -22.14 -2.95 -0.57
N GLN A 279 -21.40 -3.64 0.30
CA GLN A 279 -21.06 -3.11 1.62
C GLN A 279 -20.32 -1.77 1.48
N LEU A 280 -20.65 -0.82 2.38
CA LEU A 280 -19.84 0.38 2.54
C LEU A 280 -18.43 -0.02 2.97
N VAL A 281 -17.44 0.54 2.30
CA VAL A 281 -16.04 0.47 2.70
C VAL A 281 -15.74 1.69 3.57
N VAL A 282 -15.35 1.44 4.81
CA VAL A 282 -15.17 2.48 5.83
C VAL A 282 -13.72 2.51 6.28
N GLY A 283 -13.06 3.64 6.06
CA GLY A 283 -11.74 3.92 6.60
C GLY A 283 -11.83 4.24 8.09
N PHE A 284 -11.01 3.62 8.91
CA PHE A 284 -10.90 3.92 10.33
C PHE A 284 -9.51 4.52 10.62
N MET A 285 -9.48 5.78 11.08
CA MET A 285 -8.20 6.46 11.34
C MET A 285 -7.51 5.92 12.58
N CYS A 286 -6.26 5.49 12.42
CA CYS A 286 -5.47 4.80 13.44
C CYS A 286 -4.12 5.49 13.74
N ASP A 287 -3.96 6.78 13.44
CA ASP A 287 -2.67 7.48 13.63
C ASP A 287 -2.24 7.56 15.10
N ASP A 288 -3.19 7.69 15.99
CA ASP A 288 -2.97 7.77 17.43
C ASP A 288 -3.61 6.60 18.17
N SER A 289 -3.27 6.49 19.45
CA SER A 289 -3.97 5.59 20.36
C SER A 289 -5.42 6.08 20.53
N PHE A 290 -6.34 5.15 20.56
CA PHE A 290 -7.74 5.41 20.85
C PHE A 290 -8.15 4.77 22.18
N GLY A 291 -9.12 5.37 22.86
CA GLY A 291 -9.59 4.90 24.17
C GLY A 291 -10.34 3.57 24.09
N VAL A 292 -10.62 2.99 25.24
CA VAL A 292 -11.31 1.70 25.38
C VAL A 292 -12.67 1.68 24.68
N GLU A 293 -13.46 2.74 24.75
CA GLU A 293 -14.79 2.80 24.10
C GLU A 293 -14.67 2.78 22.57
N THR A 294 -13.69 3.50 22.03
CA THR A 294 -13.39 3.45 20.59
C THR A 294 -12.91 2.05 20.17
N ALA A 295 -12.09 1.39 20.99
CA ALA A 295 -11.66 0.01 20.74
C ALA A 295 -12.83 -0.99 20.73
N LYS A 296 -13.81 -0.83 21.61
CA LYS A 296 -15.06 -1.62 21.62
C LYS A 296 -15.86 -1.37 20.33
N LEU A 297 -15.90 -0.11 19.84
CA LEU A 297 -16.51 0.19 18.54
C LEU A 297 -15.79 -0.56 17.42
N VAL A 298 -14.45 -0.53 17.38
CA VAL A 298 -13.66 -1.28 16.38
C VAL A 298 -14.03 -2.76 16.44
N GLN A 299 -14.07 -3.39 17.62
CA GLN A 299 -14.44 -4.80 17.76
C GLN A 299 -15.83 -5.08 17.17
N ARG A 300 -16.83 -4.25 17.45
CA ARG A 300 -18.19 -4.40 16.88
C ARG A 300 -18.20 -4.23 15.36
N LEU A 301 -17.48 -3.26 14.84
CA LEU A 301 -17.38 -3.00 13.41
C LEU A 301 -16.73 -4.15 12.65
N VAL A 302 -15.61 -4.70 13.18
CA VAL A 302 -14.87 -5.77 12.49
C VAL A 302 -15.52 -7.15 12.64
N THR A 303 -16.35 -7.37 13.66
CA THR A 303 -17.12 -8.61 13.84
C THR A 303 -18.49 -8.57 13.19
N GLY A 304 -19.01 -7.36 12.90
CA GLY A 304 -20.27 -7.16 12.21
C GLY A 304 -20.15 -7.36 10.71
N ASP A 305 -21.26 -7.74 10.09
CA ASP A 305 -21.38 -7.89 8.63
C ASP A 305 -21.88 -6.61 7.93
N GLU A 306 -22.00 -5.49 8.67
CA GLU A 306 -22.62 -4.29 8.12
C GLU A 306 -21.67 -3.52 7.18
N PHE A 307 -20.38 -3.47 7.53
CA PHE A 307 -19.38 -2.64 6.86
C PHE A 307 -18.10 -3.41 6.59
N ASP A 308 -17.39 -3.02 5.54
CA ASP A 308 -16.00 -3.43 5.30
C ASP A 308 -15.07 -2.37 5.87
N ILE A 309 -14.32 -2.70 6.92
CA ILE A 309 -13.50 -1.74 7.66
C ILE A 309 -12.03 -1.83 7.27
N ILE A 310 -11.47 -0.71 6.86
CA ILE A 310 -10.05 -0.58 6.48
C ILE A 310 -9.36 0.36 7.48
N PRO A 311 -8.31 -0.10 8.19
CA PRO A 311 -7.52 0.83 9.00
C PRO A 311 -6.74 1.79 8.11
N LEU A 312 -6.78 3.06 8.43
CA LEU A 312 -6.09 4.14 7.72
C LEU A 312 -5.16 4.90 8.65
N ASN A 313 -4.06 5.38 8.11
CA ASN A 313 -3.20 6.38 8.74
C ASN A 313 -2.92 7.53 7.77
N LYS A 314 -2.32 8.62 8.27
CA LYS A 314 -2.00 9.81 7.47
C LYS A 314 -1.14 9.52 6.24
N ALA A 315 -0.23 8.55 6.32
CA ALA A 315 0.60 8.17 5.17
C ALA A 315 -0.23 7.51 4.08
N GLN A 316 -1.14 6.60 4.44
CA GLN A 316 -2.04 5.99 3.49
C GLN A 316 -3.04 7.01 2.90
N VAL A 317 -3.52 7.97 3.70
CA VAL A 317 -4.32 9.08 3.17
C VAL A 317 -3.49 9.89 2.17
N ALA A 318 -2.23 10.16 2.47
CA ALA A 318 -1.29 10.81 1.56
C ALA A 318 -1.04 9.99 0.28
N ASP A 319 -1.05 8.67 0.38
CA ASP A 319 -0.92 7.75 -0.76
C ASP A 319 -2.24 7.54 -1.55
N GLY A 320 -3.30 8.27 -1.19
CA GLY A 320 -4.58 8.27 -1.92
C GLY A 320 -5.57 7.18 -1.48
N TYR A 321 -5.40 6.56 -0.31
CA TYR A 321 -6.32 5.51 0.18
C TYR A 321 -7.75 6.00 0.45
N LEU A 322 -7.99 7.31 0.62
CA LEU A 322 -9.35 7.85 0.66
C LEU A 322 -10.17 7.51 -0.59
N ARG A 323 -9.51 7.25 -1.71
CA ARG A 323 -10.16 6.81 -2.95
C ARG A 323 -10.83 5.44 -2.85
N ARG A 324 -10.45 4.64 -1.84
CA ARG A 324 -10.91 3.25 -1.66
C ARG A 324 -12.07 3.11 -0.69
N VAL A 325 -12.46 4.20 -0.03
CA VAL A 325 -13.47 4.18 1.01
C VAL A 325 -14.67 5.07 0.67
N ASP A 326 -15.83 4.70 1.18
CA ASP A 326 -17.08 5.46 1.05
C ASP A 326 -17.23 6.44 2.21
N ALA A 327 -16.73 6.08 3.40
CA ALA A 327 -16.76 6.89 4.60
C ALA A 327 -15.46 6.75 5.41
N VAL A 328 -15.21 7.70 6.29
CA VAL A 328 -14.10 7.67 7.24
C VAL A 328 -14.63 7.90 8.65
N LEU A 329 -14.20 7.05 9.58
CA LEU A 329 -14.34 7.25 11.01
C LEU A 329 -13.05 7.85 11.56
N ALA A 330 -13.14 9.03 12.15
CA ALA A 330 -12.03 9.76 12.73
C ALA A 330 -12.24 9.89 14.26
N PRO A 331 -11.71 8.92 15.06
CA PRO A 331 -11.90 8.89 16.50
C PRO A 331 -11.15 9.98 17.23
N ASP A 332 -11.47 10.15 18.52
CA ASP A 332 -10.65 10.89 19.46
C ASP A 332 -9.21 10.37 19.40
N GLY A 333 -8.25 11.29 19.37
CA GLY A 333 -6.85 10.94 19.14
C GLY A 333 -6.43 10.88 17.66
N ALA A 334 -7.36 10.74 16.70
CA ALA A 334 -7.02 10.74 15.27
C ALA A 334 -6.52 12.09 14.75
N GLY A 335 -6.67 13.12 15.53
CA GLY A 335 -6.19 14.46 15.23
C GLY A 335 -5.03 14.94 16.08
N SER A 336 -4.47 14.07 16.92
CA SER A 336 -3.53 14.33 18.02
C SER A 336 -3.04 15.77 18.23
N ALA A 337 -2.46 16.05 19.38
CA ALA A 337 -1.96 17.32 19.91
C ALA A 337 -1.21 18.31 18.96
N LYS A 338 -1.12 17.97 17.68
CA LYS A 338 -0.70 18.86 16.61
C LYS A 338 -1.76 18.92 15.54
N PRO A 339 -2.57 19.99 15.48
CA PRO A 339 -3.57 20.19 14.43
C PRO A 339 -2.99 20.15 13.01
N GLU A 340 -1.69 20.08 12.91
CA GLU A 340 -0.92 20.14 11.67
C GLU A 340 -0.70 18.76 11.01
N THR A 341 -1.11 17.66 11.63
CA THR A 341 -0.89 16.30 11.11
C THR A 341 -2.19 15.49 11.08
N GLY A 342 -2.40 14.69 10.04
CA GLY A 342 -3.57 13.82 9.88
C GLY A 342 -4.44 14.18 8.67
N LEU A 343 -5.75 13.89 8.74
CA LEU A 343 -6.71 14.14 7.66
C LEU A 343 -6.77 15.60 7.19
N TYR A 344 -6.44 16.54 8.06
CA TYR A 344 -6.81 17.93 7.83
C TYR A 344 -5.68 18.87 7.41
N ALA A 345 -4.41 18.62 7.78
CA ALA A 345 -3.34 19.55 7.46
C ALA A 345 -2.63 19.21 6.15
N ASP A 346 -1.92 18.10 6.14
CA ASP A 346 -1.13 17.68 4.99
C ASP A 346 -2.03 17.10 3.87
N ASN A 347 -3.24 16.68 4.22
CA ASN A 347 -4.19 16.02 3.35
C ASN A 347 -5.49 16.81 3.11
N ALA A 348 -5.55 18.09 3.47
CA ALA A 348 -6.78 18.90 3.35
C ALA A 348 -7.37 18.90 1.93
N GLY A 349 -6.53 18.96 0.90
CA GLY A 349 -6.95 18.88 -0.50
C GLY A 349 -7.60 17.54 -0.84
N ARG A 350 -7.03 16.43 -0.36
CA ARG A 350 -7.57 15.08 -0.56
C ARG A 350 -8.88 14.86 0.20
N THR A 351 -8.93 15.34 1.44
CA THR A 351 -10.16 15.27 2.25
C THR A 351 -11.27 16.09 1.62
N LYS A 352 -10.98 17.30 1.12
CA LYS A 352 -11.95 18.12 0.38
C LYS A 352 -12.45 17.43 -0.88
N ALA A 353 -11.57 16.84 -1.67
CA ALA A 353 -11.93 16.08 -2.86
C ALA A 353 -12.80 14.86 -2.50
N PHE A 354 -12.43 14.14 -1.43
CA PHE A 354 -13.22 13.03 -0.91
C PHE A 354 -14.64 13.43 -0.53
N LEU A 355 -14.82 14.53 0.20
CA LEU A 355 -16.13 15.06 0.58
C LEU A 355 -16.92 15.54 -0.64
N ALA A 356 -16.26 16.22 -1.58
CA ALA A 356 -16.90 16.75 -2.78
C ALA A 356 -17.54 15.67 -3.67
N ARG A 357 -16.95 14.45 -3.70
CA ARG A 357 -17.49 13.31 -4.44
C ARG A 357 -18.56 12.50 -3.68
N GLY A 358 -18.99 12.96 -2.52
CA GLY A 358 -20.03 12.32 -1.71
C GLY A 358 -19.50 11.42 -0.58
N GLY A 359 -18.19 11.33 -0.37
CA GLY A 359 -17.60 10.69 0.80
C GLY A 359 -18.05 11.37 2.10
N ARG A 360 -18.03 10.64 3.20
CA ARG A 360 -18.41 11.16 4.53
C ARG A 360 -17.28 10.95 5.53
N VAL A 361 -17.04 11.94 6.35
CA VAL A 361 -16.14 11.83 7.51
C VAL A 361 -16.97 12.08 8.78
N PHE A 362 -16.94 11.12 9.69
CA PHE A 362 -17.58 11.21 11.00
C PHE A 362 -16.46 11.33 12.06
N ALA A 363 -16.40 12.46 12.73
CA ALA A 363 -15.34 12.78 13.69
C ALA A 363 -15.91 13.05 15.08
N TRP A 364 -15.20 12.60 16.11
CA TRP A 364 -15.51 12.88 17.50
C TRP A 364 -14.24 13.17 18.33
N GLY A 365 -14.44 13.74 19.53
CA GLY A 365 -13.33 14.14 20.39
C GLY A 365 -12.42 15.17 19.72
N SER A 366 -11.12 15.02 19.85
CA SER A 366 -10.10 15.93 19.30
C SER A 366 -10.15 16.04 17.78
N ALA A 367 -10.55 14.98 17.08
CA ALA A 367 -10.74 15.01 15.63
C ALA A 367 -11.90 15.92 15.23
N ALA A 368 -12.99 15.95 15.99
CA ALA A 368 -14.12 16.85 15.77
C ALA A 368 -13.73 18.30 16.04
N GLU A 369 -12.98 18.59 17.08
CA GLU A 369 -12.49 19.94 17.37
C GLU A 369 -11.59 20.47 16.26
N ALA A 370 -10.64 19.64 15.79
CA ALA A 370 -9.79 19.98 14.66
C ALA A 370 -10.59 20.23 13.36
N ALA A 371 -11.72 19.54 13.16
CA ALA A 371 -12.59 19.73 12.02
C ALA A 371 -13.37 21.05 12.08
N LYS A 372 -13.90 21.40 13.26
CA LYS A 372 -14.64 22.66 13.49
C LYS A 372 -13.78 23.90 13.17
N GLU A 373 -12.52 23.87 13.55
CA GLU A 373 -11.58 24.98 13.30
C GLU A 373 -11.32 25.22 11.80
N ARG A 374 -11.64 24.28 10.93
CA ARG A 374 -11.23 24.30 9.51
C ARG A 374 -12.38 24.29 8.50
N GLU A 375 -13.64 24.42 8.94
CA GLU A 375 -14.84 24.43 8.07
C GLU A 375 -14.82 23.29 7.02
N SER A 376 -14.49 22.10 7.41
CA SER A 376 -14.06 21.02 6.50
C SER A 376 -15.22 20.23 5.84
N GLY A 377 -16.49 20.52 6.18
CA GLY A 377 -17.61 19.67 5.75
C GLY A 377 -17.64 18.29 6.41
N VAL A 378 -16.90 18.12 7.50
CA VAL A 378 -16.89 16.91 8.31
C VAL A 378 -18.08 16.90 9.25
N THR A 379 -18.73 15.75 9.42
CA THR A 379 -19.81 15.56 10.39
C THR A 379 -19.22 15.32 11.77
N CYS A 380 -19.28 16.32 12.63
CA CYS A 380 -18.88 16.20 14.03
C CYS A 380 -19.99 15.55 14.85
N VAL A 381 -19.65 14.45 15.53
CA VAL A 381 -20.58 13.68 16.38
C VAL A 381 -20.08 13.67 17.83
N ALA A 382 -20.96 13.30 18.76
CA ALA A 382 -20.66 13.38 20.18
C ALA A 382 -19.62 12.32 20.62
N ASP A 383 -19.78 11.11 20.14
CA ASP A 383 -19.00 9.93 20.57
C ASP A 383 -19.03 8.81 19.51
N ALA A 384 -18.43 7.69 19.86
CA ALA A 384 -18.34 6.50 19.02
C ALA A 384 -19.73 5.91 18.65
N GLU A 385 -20.71 5.96 19.55
CA GLU A 385 -22.09 5.47 19.29
C GLU A 385 -22.81 6.37 18.29
N ALA A 386 -22.68 7.68 18.46
CA ALA A 386 -23.22 8.65 17.52
C ALA A 386 -22.55 8.52 16.14
N ALA A 387 -21.24 8.19 16.08
CA ALA A 387 -20.55 7.92 14.83
C ALA A 387 -21.10 6.68 14.12
N LEU A 388 -21.34 5.60 14.85
CA LEU A 388 -21.94 4.38 14.29
C LEU A 388 -23.36 4.64 13.80
N ALA A 389 -24.17 5.39 14.56
CA ALA A 389 -25.52 5.76 14.16
C ALA A 389 -25.53 6.61 12.87
N ALA A 390 -24.63 7.59 12.77
CA ALA A 390 -24.47 8.43 11.59
C ALA A 390 -23.97 7.61 10.37
N LEU A 391 -23.06 6.66 10.58
CA LEU A 391 -22.60 5.76 9.53
C LEU A 391 -23.75 4.87 9.00
N ARG A 392 -24.59 4.35 9.89
CA ARG A 392 -25.78 3.57 9.51
C ARG A 392 -26.81 4.41 8.74
N ALA A 393 -27.01 5.65 9.16
CA ALA A 393 -27.87 6.58 8.43
C ALA A 393 -27.32 6.83 7.02
N PHE A 394 -26.03 7.06 6.88
CA PHE A 394 -25.38 7.20 5.58
C PHE A 394 -25.51 5.92 4.74
N ALA A 395 -25.36 4.73 5.33
CA ALA A 395 -25.54 3.47 4.63
C ALA A 395 -26.96 3.30 4.05
N ALA A 396 -27.96 3.84 4.74
CA ALA A 396 -29.35 3.79 4.32
C ALA A 396 -29.73 4.85 3.24
N GLU A 397 -28.86 5.85 2.99
CA GLU A 397 -29.11 6.82 1.92
C GLU A 397 -29.16 6.11 0.56
N PRO A 398 -30.03 6.52 -0.36
CA PRO A 398 -30.05 6.00 -1.72
C PRO A 398 -28.68 6.14 -2.40
N VAL A 399 -28.28 5.12 -3.10
CA VAL A 399 -27.06 5.17 -3.94
C VAL A 399 -27.36 6.04 -5.16
N PRO A 400 -26.59 7.11 -5.42
CA PRO A 400 -26.76 7.90 -6.62
C PRO A 400 -26.57 7.02 -7.87
N GLU A 401 -27.48 7.12 -8.83
CA GLU A 401 -27.23 6.52 -10.13
C GLU A 401 -26.02 7.19 -10.80
N PRO A 402 -25.07 6.41 -11.35
CA PRO A 402 -23.96 7.00 -12.06
C PRO A 402 -24.45 7.82 -13.28
N ALA A 403 -23.91 9.01 -13.45
CA ALA A 403 -24.21 9.79 -14.66
C ALA A 403 -23.84 8.98 -15.91
N PRO A 404 -24.69 8.98 -16.96
CA PRO A 404 -24.36 8.28 -18.21
C PRO A 404 -23.10 8.90 -18.83
N ILE A 405 -22.31 8.06 -19.51
CA ILE A 405 -21.19 8.54 -20.31
C ILE A 405 -21.76 9.23 -21.54
N PRO A 406 -21.33 10.46 -21.85
CA PRO A 406 -21.75 11.13 -23.07
C PRO A 406 -21.33 10.32 -24.32
N ASP A 407 -22.15 10.35 -25.36
CA ASP A 407 -21.78 9.76 -26.66
C ASP A 407 -20.53 10.42 -27.24
N LYS A 408 -19.73 9.67 -27.98
CA LYS A 408 -18.54 10.20 -28.65
C LYS A 408 -18.94 11.32 -29.64
N VAL A 409 -18.11 12.36 -29.69
CA VAL A 409 -18.29 13.42 -30.68
C VAL A 409 -18.06 12.89 -32.09
N GLU A 410 -18.58 13.58 -33.11
CA GLU A 410 -18.49 13.15 -34.52
C GLU A 410 -17.04 12.92 -34.97
N LYS A 411 -16.11 13.74 -34.51
CA LYS A 411 -14.67 13.66 -34.87
C LYS A 411 -13.80 13.70 -33.61
N PRO A 412 -13.67 12.60 -32.92
CA PRO A 412 -12.83 12.55 -31.71
C PRO A 412 -11.34 12.62 -32.07
N ILE A 413 -10.51 13.12 -31.17
CA ILE A 413 -9.05 13.05 -31.26
C ILE A 413 -8.62 11.58 -31.11
N ARG A 414 -8.00 11.04 -32.14
CA ARG A 414 -7.49 9.66 -32.15
C ARG A 414 -6.16 9.62 -31.40
N ALA A 415 -6.19 9.15 -30.14
CA ALA A 415 -5.05 9.13 -29.25
C ALA A 415 -4.51 7.71 -29.10
N GLY A 416 -3.21 7.51 -29.36
CA GLY A 416 -2.52 6.27 -29.08
C GLY A 416 -1.72 6.38 -27.78
N ILE A 417 -1.85 5.41 -26.87
CA ILE A 417 -1.04 5.35 -25.66
C ILE A 417 -0.14 4.12 -25.66
N PHE A 418 1.16 4.34 -25.45
CA PHE A 418 2.15 3.27 -25.40
C PHE A 418 1.93 2.38 -24.17
N GLN A 419 1.87 1.08 -24.39
CA GLN A 419 1.71 0.07 -23.35
C GLN A 419 2.91 -0.88 -23.29
N ASN A 420 3.53 -1.00 -22.11
CA ASN A 420 4.45 -2.07 -21.77
C ASN A 420 4.28 -2.47 -20.31
N GLU A 421 4.97 -3.49 -19.85
CA GLU A 421 4.84 -4.07 -18.49
C GLU A 421 5.04 -3.08 -17.30
N ASN A 422 5.59 -1.89 -17.55
CA ASN A 422 5.95 -0.92 -16.52
C ASN A 422 5.18 0.41 -16.60
N ASN A 423 4.01 0.43 -17.24
CA ASN A 423 3.26 1.67 -17.43
C ASN A 423 2.55 2.18 -16.18
N SER A 424 2.72 3.46 -15.89
CA SER A 424 2.05 4.16 -14.80
C SER A 424 0.87 5.06 -15.24
N ASN A 425 0.38 4.95 -16.51
CA ASN A 425 -0.49 5.96 -17.11
C ASN A 425 -1.98 5.70 -17.08
N ILE A 426 -2.41 4.88 -16.16
CA ILE A 426 -3.81 4.50 -16.11
C ILE A 426 -4.75 5.71 -15.94
N LEU A 427 -4.32 6.77 -15.25
CA LEU A 427 -5.14 7.96 -15.06
C LEU A 427 -5.35 8.74 -16.34
N ILE A 428 -4.29 8.91 -17.16
CA ILE A 428 -4.44 9.57 -18.46
C ILE A 428 -5.36 8.74 -19.35
N ALA A 429 -5.10 7.44 -19.46
CA ALA A 429 -5.90 6.54 -20.28
C ALA A 429 -7.37 6.51 -19.83
N ARG A 430 -7.63 6.48 -18.52
CA ARG A 430 -8.98 6.54 -17.96
C ARG A 430 -9.70 7.85 -18.29
N ALA A 431 -9.02 8.99 -18.16
CA ALA A 431 -9.61 10.27 -18.53
C ALA A 431 -9.99 10.33 -20.01
N LEU A 432 -9.11 9.87 -20.88
CA LEU A 432 -9.38 9.86 -22.33
C LEU A 432 -10.48 8.87 -22.70
N ALA A 433 -10.49 7.68 -22.10
CA ALA A 433 -11.55 6.68 -22.32
C ALA A 433 -12.94 7.19 -21.90
N LEU A 434 -13.01 7.99 -20.85
CA LEU A 434 -14.24 8.59 -20.34
C LEU A 434 -14.63 9.89 -21.04
N SER A 435 -13.73 10.50 -21.82
CA SER A 435 -13.98 11.75 -22.52
C SER A 435 -14.52 11.48 -23.94
N PRO A 436 -15.71 12.01 -24.30
CA PRO A 436 -16.28 11.79 -25.62
C PRO A 436 -15.46 12.43 -26.75
N GLU A 437 -14.60 13.39 -26.43
CA GLU A 437 -13.73 14.09 -27.36
C GLU A 437 -12.53 13.26 -27.82
N TYR A 438 -12.27 12.11 -27.19
CA TYR A 438 -11.11 11.27 -27.46
C TYR A 438 -11.51 9.84 -27.84
N ASP A 439 -10.81 9.28 -28.81
CA ASP A 439 -10.83 7.86 -29.15
C ASP A 439 -9.46 7.26 -28.82
N LEU A 440 -9.42 6.36 -27.83
CA LEU A 440 -8.20 5.85 -27.25
C LEU A 440 -7.82 4.49 -27.83
N LYS A 441 -6.60 4.38 -28.37
CA LYS A 441 -6.00 3.13 -28.83
C LYS A 441 -4.80 2.77 -28.00
N ILE A 442 -4.73 1.54 -27.54
CA ILE A 442 -3.56 1.00 -26.86
C ILE A 442 -2.54 0.56 -27.92
N LEU A 443 -1.30 1.02 -27.78
CA LEU A 443 -0.19 0.73 -28.70
C LEU A 443 0.83 -0.19 -28.00
N ALA A 444 1.00 -1.39 -28.54
CA ALA A 444 2.14 -2.23 -28.20
C ALA A 444 3.41 -1.71 -28.92
N PRO A 445 4.62 -2.05 -28.43
CA PRO A 445 5.86 -1.58 -29.03
C PRO A 445 5.97 -1.85 -30.54
N GLU A 446 5.55 -3.02 -30.98
CA GLU A 446 5.57 -3.46 -32.37
C GLU A 446 4.62 -2.65 -33.27
N ASP A 447 3.56 -2.08 -32.76
CA ASP A 447 2.60 -1.28 -33.49
C ASP A 447 3.24 -0.05 -34.12
N TYR A 448 4.26 0.50 -33.48
CA TYR A 448 4.97 1.70 -33.97
C TYR A 448 5.69 1.43 -35.28
N ALA A 449 6.35 0.28 -35.42
CA ALA A 449 7.05 -0.13 -36.63
C ALA A 449 6.09 -0.61 -37.74
N ASN A 450 4.85 -0.99 -37.39
CA ASN A 450 3.87 -1.60 -38.30
C ASN A 450 2.80 -0.62 -38.82
N GLY A 451 3.02 0.69 -38.69
CA GLY A 451 2.16 1.72 -39.25
C GLY A 451 0.91 2.06 -38.42
N ALA A 452 0.84 1.60 -37.18
CA ALA A 452 -0.32 1.91 -36.32
C ALA A 452 -0.40 3.38 -35.90
N LEU A 453 0.66 4.17 -36.12
CA LEU A 453 0.66 5.62 -35.93
C LEU A 453 -0.09 6.35 -37.05
N ASP A 454 -0.23 5.73 -38.21
CA ASP A 454 -0.94 6.32 -39.34
C ASP A 454 -2.41 6.51 -38.95
N GLY A 455 -2.86 7.72 -39.07
CA GLY A 455 -4.23 8.06 -38.70
C GLY A 455 -4.45 8.42 -37.27
N LEU A 456 -3.43 8.41 -36.39
CA LEU A 456 -3.51 9.00 -35.05
C LEU A 456 -3.27 10.52 -35.13
N ASP A 457 -3.86 11.24 -34.18
CA ASP A 457 -3.66 12.67 -34.00
C ASP A 457 -2.67 12.96 -32.86
N LEU A 458 -2.61 12.06 -31.87
CA LEU A 458 -1.82 12.19 -30.64
C LEU A 458 -1.20 10.86 -30.24
N VAL A 459 0.06 10.88 -29.86
CA VAL A 459 0.72 9.75 -29.17
C VAL A 459 1.11 10.17 -27.76
N ILE A 460 0.80 9.30 -26.78
CA ILE A 460 1.11 9.48 -25.38
C ILE A 460 2.19 8.48 -24.99
N GLN A 461 3.33 9.01 -24.55
CA GLN A 461 4.46 8.22 -24.10
C GLN A 461 4.59 8.33 -22.57
N PRO A 462 4.36 7.24 -21.86
CA PRO A 462 4.20 7.23 -20.41
C PRO A 462 5.48 7.34 -19.59
N GLY A 463 5.30 7.48 -18.27
CA GLY A 463 6.34 7.26 -17.28
C GLY A 463 6.86 5.82 -17.27
N GLY A 464 7.93 5.55 -16.53
CA GLY A 464 8.55 4.22 -16.41
C GLY A 464 10.03 4.22 -16.79
N GLY A 465 10.53 3.13 -17.38
CA GLY A 465 11.93 3.01 -17.81
C GLY A 465 12.14 3.48 -19.25
N CYS A 466 12.68 4.66 -19.46
CA CYS A 466 12.88 5.22 -20.80
C CYS A 466 13.69 4.31 -21.74
N THR A 467 14.83 3.80 -21.28
CA THR A 467 15.68 2.89 -22.07
C THR A 467 14.95 1.58 -22.43
N LYS A 468 14.12 1.06 -21.50
CA LYS A 468 13.29 -0.12 -21.78
C LYS A 468 12.24 0.17 -22.83
N GLN A 469 11.58 1.32 -22.76
CA GLN A 469 10.59 1.73 -23.75
C GLN A 469 11.25 1.91 -25.12
N TYR A 470 12.39 2.63 -25.20
CA TYR A 470 13.09 2.82 -26.46
C TYR A 470 13.53 1.49 -27.08
N ASN A 471 14.14 0.61 -26.30
CA ASN A 471 14.59 -0.69 -26.78
C ASN A 471 13.40 -1.58 -27.22
N ALA A 472 12.26 -1.47 -26.58
CA ALA A 472 11.05 -2.18 -27.00
C ALA A 472 10.51 -1.68 -28.35
N LEU A 473 10.56 -0.37 -28.61
CA LEU A 473 10.22 0.20 -29.92
C LEU A 473 11.17 -0.27 -31.03
N GLY A 474 12.44 -0.47 -30.69
CA GLY A 474 13.50 -0.69 -31.67
C GLY A 474 13.74 0.53 -32.56
N GLU A 475 14.74 0.47 -33.46
CA GLU A 475 15.08 1.57 -34.34
C GLU A 475 13.91 1.96 -35.25
N LYS A 476 13.23 0.97 -35.85
CA LYS A 476 12.10 1.23 -36.76
C LYS A 476 10.93 1.93 -36.08
N GLY A 477 10.57 1.50 -34.88
CA GLY A 477 9.50 2.14 -34.13
C GLY A 477 9.89 3.54 -33.64
N ALA A 478 11.13 3.74 -33.23
CA ALA A 478 11.66 5.04 -32.81
C ALA A 478 11.65 6.04 -34.02
N GLU A 479 12.11 5.61 -35.20
CA GLU A 479 12.08 6.45 -36.39
C GLU A 479 10.63 6.72 -36.88
N ALA A 480 9.72 5.76 -36.78
CA ALA A 480 8.32 5.98 -37.09
C ALA A 480 7.70 7.04 -36.15
N LEU A 481 8.02 7.00 -34.85
CA LEU A 481 7.55 8.00 -33.89
C LEU A 481 8.14 9.39 -34.17
N LYS A 482 9.42 9.49 -34.49
CA LYS A 482 10.05 10.76 -34.91
C LYS A 482 9.36 11.34 -36.13
N ARG A 483 9.16 10.51 -37.17
CA ARG A 483 8.48 10.91 -38.39
C ARG A 483 7.05 11.38 -38.11
N PHE A 484 6.30 10.60 -37.32
CA PHE A 484 4.93 10.97 -36.93
C PHE A 484 4.87 12.38 -36.33
N VAL A 485 5.74 12.70 -35.37
CA VAL A 485 5.76 14.04 -34.77
C VAL A 485 6.16 15.10 -35.79
N ARG A 486 7.22 14.88 -36.56
CA ARG A 486 7.70 15.87 -37.54
C ARG A 486 6.71 16.15 -38.68
N GLU A 487 5.87 15.19 -39.04
CA GLU A 487 4.87 15.31 -40.09
C GLU A 487 3.53 15.90 -39.63
N GLY A 488 3.34 16.18 -38.34
CA GLY A 488 2.15 16.89 -37.85
C GLY A 488 1.47 16.23 -36.66
N GLY A 489 1.89 15.03 -36.26
CA GLY A 489 1.41 14.33 -35.06
C GLY A 489 1.76 15.09 -33.81
N LYS A 490 1.00 14.85 -32.75
CA LYS A 490 1.20 15.44 -31.44
C LYS A 490 1.82 14.41 -30.48
N TYR A 491 2.69 14.88 -29.59
CA TYR A 491 3.40 14.04 -28.63
C TYR A 491 3.18 14.54 -27.22
N TYR A 492 2.65 13.69 -26.36
CA TYR A 492 2.54 13.93 -24.93
C TYR A 492 3.46 12.97 -24.19
N GLY A 493 4.51 13.50 -23.53
CA GLY A 493 5.47 12.68 -22.79
C GLY A 493 5.46 12.95 -21.31
N VAL A 494 5.49 11.89 -20.47
CA VAL A 494 5.60 12.02 -19.01
C VAL A 494 6.83 11.27 -18.53
N CYS A 495 7.67 11.90 -17.67
CA CYS A 495 8.81 11.25 -17.03
C CYS A 495 9.73 10.54 -18.05
N ALA A 496 9.60 9.20 -18.20
CA ALA A 496 10.30 8.44 -19.22
C ALA A 496 9.98 8.92 -20.63
N GLY A 497 8.73 9.26 -20.91
CA GLY A 497 8.33 9.88 -22.18
C GLY A 497 8.95 11.26 -22.40
N ALA A 498 9.15 12.04 -21.34
CA ALA A 498 9.89 13.30 -21.43
C ALA A 498 11.37 13.05 -21.75
N PHE A 499 12.02 12.12 -21.06
CA PHE A 499 13.39 11.69 -21.41
C PHE A 499 13.49 11.22 -22.86
N MET A 500 12.51 10.44 -23.32
CA MET A 500 12.53 9.88 -24.68
C MET A 500 12.55 10.96 -25.75
N ALA A 501 11.84 12.07 -25.55
CA ALA A 501 11.82 13.19 -26.50
C ALA A 501 13.13 13.98 -26.56
N MET A 502 13.93 13.95 -25.48
CA MET A 502 15.16 14.72 -25.34
C MET A 502 16.32 14.16 -26.15
N GLN A 503 17.44 14.86 -26.16
CA GLN A 503 18.69 14.39 -26.72
C GLN A 503 19.36 13.38 -25.80
N GLN A 504 20.13 12.51 -26.41
CA GLN A 504 20.96 11.54 -25.69
C GLN A 504 22.04 12.26 -24.87
N SER A 505 22.14 11.95 -23.62
CA SER A 505 23.16 12.46 -22.70
C SER A 505 24.33 11.49 -22.51
N ARG A 506 24.10 10.18 -22.67
CA ARG A 506 25.10 9.09 -22.52
C ARG A 506 24.86 8.04 -23.60
N ALA A 507 25.93 7.37 -24.05
CA ALA A 507 25.87 6.37 -25.15
C ALA A 507 24.93 5.18 -24.87
N ASP A 508 24.80 4.80 -23.60
CA ASP A 508 23.95 3.69 -23.13
C ASP A 508 22.48 4.08 -22.89
N TYR A 509 22.12 5.35 -23.12
CA TYR A 509 20.76 5.87 -22.93
C TYR A 509 20.16 6.43 -24.23
N PRO A 510 19.70 5.57 -25.14
CA PRO A 510 19.14 6.03 -26.42
C PRO A 510 17.89 6.90 -26.25
N ARG A 511 17.74 7.91 -27.11
CA ARG A 511 16.67 8.91 -27.11
C ARG A 511 16.27 9.24 -28.54
N LEU A 512 15.09 9.87 -28.69
CA LEU A 512 14.59 10.30 -30.00
C LEU A 512 15.30 11.56 -30.52
N GLY A 513 15.77 12.43 -29.63
CA GLY A 513 16.39 13.69 -30.05
C GLY A 513 15.44 14.64 -30.79
N LEU A 514 14.19 14.70 -30.34
CA LEU A 514 13.15 15.55 -30.96
C LEU A 514 13.29 17.03 -30.56
N ILE A 515 13.90 17.32 -29.42
CA ILE A 515 13.94 18.66 -28.83
C ILE A 515 15.35 19.07 -28.41
N PRO A 516 15.66 20.41 -28.39
CA PRO A 516 16.99 20.93 -28.04
C PRO A 516 17.22 20.97 -26.53
N PHE A 517 16.89 19.86 -25.86
CA PHE A 517 17.07 19.69 -24.41
C PHE A 517 17.68 18.34 -24.09
N LYS A 518 18.44 18.30 -23.02
CA LYS A 518 18.98 17.06 -22.41
C LYS A 518 18.34 16.90 -21.02
N GLY A 519 18.10 15.67 -20.64
CA GLY A 519 17.82 15.33 -19.25
C GLY A 519 19.13 15.31 -18.49
N ASP A 520 19.23 16.05 -17.39
CA ASP A 520 20.36 15.93 -16.51
C ASP A 520 20.39 14.53 -15.87
N ASP A 521 21.55 14.08 -15.38
CA ASP A 521 21.78 12.72 -14.95
C ASP A 521 20.77 12.29 -13.86
N PRO A 522 19.90 11.28 -14.13
CA PRO A 522 18.88 10.85 -13.19
C PRO A 522 19.44 10.19 -11.93
N GLU A 523 20.72 9.82 -11.90
CA GLU A 523 21.33 9.26 -10.69
C GLU A 523 21.38 10.28 -9.56
N HIS A 524 21.43 11.57 -9.88
CA HIS A 524 21.46 12.66 -8.91
C HIS A 524 20.09 13.02 -8.32
N TYR A 525 18.98 12.68 -8.98
CA TYR A 525 17.63 13.12 -8.60
C TYR A 525 16.71 11.98 -8.18
N ARG A 526 17.24 10.92 -7.63
CA ARG A 526 16.43 9.79 -7.18
C ARG A 526 15.63 10.18 -5.94
N GLY A 527 14.34 10.16 -6.06
CA GLY A 527 13.42 10.39 -4.95
C GLY A 527 11.98 10.35 -5.42
N ASP A 528 11.09 10.15 -4.49
CA ASP A 528 9.64 10.20 -4.64
C ASP A 528 9.14 11.25 -3.65
N ALA A 529 8.69 12.40 -4.15
CA ALA A 529 8.21 13.47 -3.30
C ALA A 529 7.37 14.49 -4.09
N PRO A 530 6.44 15.20 -3.43
CA PRO A 530 5.83 16.39 -3.99
C PRO A 530 6.91 17.46 -4.25
N ILE A 531 6.92 18.03 -5.44
CA ILE A 531 7.83 19.09 -5.84
C ILE A 531 7.09 20.30 -6.37
N LYS A 532 7.54 21.49 -6.01
CA LYS A 532 6.98 22.74 -6.51
C LYS A 532 7.55 23.06 -7.90
N VAL A 533 6.69 23.45 -8.82
CA VAL A 533 7.03 23.95 -10.16
C VAL A 533 6.46 25.36 -10.30
N ALA A 534 7.29 26.28 -10.78
CA ALA A 534 6.89 27.64 -11.15
C ALA A 534 6.69 27.71 -12.67
N PHE A 535 5.52 28.15 -13.11
CA PHE A 535 5.26 28.40 -14.52
C PHE A 535 6.01 29.63 -15.02
N THR A 536 6.48 29.60 -16.26
CA THR A 536 6.97 30.79 -16.97
C THR A 536 5.77 31.60 -17.50
N GLU A 537 6.00 32.81 -17.95
CA GLU A 537 4.92 33.62 -18.59
C GLU A 537 4.38 32.90 -19.83
N GLU A 538 5.26 32.39 -20.68
CA GLU A 538 4.91 31.57 -21.83
C GLU A 538 4.16 30.29 -21.42
N GLY A 539 4.55 29.71 -20.27
CA GLY A 539 3.88 28.51 -19.75
C GLY A 539 2.46 28.80 -19.25
N MET A 540 2.25 29.93 -18.59
CA MET A 540 0.92 30.36 -18.16
C MET A 540 0.01 30.62 -19.37
N GLU A 541 0.52 31.31 -20.38
CA GLU A 541 -0.21 31.55 -21.64
C GLU A 541 -0.51 30.27 -22.38
N ALA A 542 0.50 29.42 -22.61
CA ALA A 542 0.36 28.18 -23.38
C ALA A 542 -0.59 27.18 -22.74
N LEU A 543 -0.62 27.09 -21.41
CA LEU A 543 -1.46 26.17 -20.65
C LEU A 543 -2.77 26.82 -20.17
N GLY A 544 -2.98 28.11 -20.43
CA GLY A 544 -4.19 28.81 -20.02
C GLY A 544 -4.39 28.89 -18.51
N THR A 545 -3.31 28.92 -17.72
CA THR A 545 -3.38 28.94 -16.25
C THR A 545 -3.01 30.31 -15.71
N THR A 546 -3.70 30.75 -14.67
CA THR A 546 -3.37 31.95 -13.88
C THR A 546 -2.52 31.61 -12.64
N ASN A 547 -2.37 30.34 -12.35
CA ASN A 547 -1.57 29.88 -11.23
C ASN A 547 -0.08 30.07 -11.55
N LYS A 548 0.65 30.79 -10.70
CA LYS A 548 2.10 30.99 -10.84
C LYS A 548 2.91 29.73 -10.50
N THR A 549 2.35 28.85 -9.70
CA THR A 549 3.03 27.62 -9.24
C THR A 549 2.03 26.47 -9.08
N CYS A 550 2.54 25.24 -9.20
CA CYS A 550 1.84 24.03 -8.79
C CYS A 550 2.75 23.10 -7.99
N THR A 551 2.18 22.16 -7.28
CA THR A 551 2.93 21.08 -6.63
C THR A 551 2.54 19.77 -7.29
N VAL A 552 3.52 19.04 -7.81
CA VAL A 552 3.32 17.79 -8.56
C VAL A 552 4.21 16.70 -7.97
N ILE A 553 3.84 15.44 -8.15
CA ILE A 553 4.68 14.33 -7.72
C ILE A 553 5.90 14.23 -8.64
N TYR A 554 7.08 14.19 -8.05
CA TYR A 554 8.32 13.85 -8.72
C TYR A 554 8.69 12.40 -8.43
N TYR A 555 9.07 11.66 -9.47
CA TYR A 555 9.52 10.27 -9.34
C TYR A 555 10.62 9.98 -10.36
N GLY A 556 11.84 10.48 -10.10
CA GLY A 556 13.03 10.21 -10.92
C GLY A 556 12.93 10.67 -12.40
N GLY A 557 12.07 11.64 -12.70
CA GLY A 557 11.98 12.22 -14.04
C GLY A 557 13.16 13.16 -14.38
N PRO A 558 13.28 13.65 -15.64
CA PRO A 558 14.36 14.56 -16.00
C PRO A 558 14.25 15.93 -15.32
N ALA A 559 15.41 16.56 -15.14
CA ALA A 559 15.52 18.01 -15.01
C ALA A 559 16.09 18.52 -16.34
N ALA A 560 15.26 19.21 -17.13
CA ALA A 560 15.64 19.59 -18.48
C ALA A 560 16.64 20.74 -18.49
N VAL A 561 17.75 20.54 -19.21
CA VAL A 561 18.78 21.55 -19.46
C VAL A 561 18.93 21.76 -20.98
N PRO A 562 19.39 22.94 -21.44
CA PRO A 562 19.65 23.17 -22.86
C PRO A 562 20.60 22.13 -23.45
N GLY A 563 20.28 21.65 -24.64
CA GLY A 563 21.09 20.78 -25.47
C GLY A 563 21.56 21.48 -26.75
N GLU A 564 21.98 20.69 -27.72
CA GLU A 564 22.34 21.19 -29.03
C GLU A 564 21.07 21.63 -29.82
N PRO A 565 21.15 22.61 -30.69
CA PRO A 565 20.02 22.97 -31.56
C PRO A 565 19.49 21.76 -32.31
N VAL A 566 18.18 21.71 -32.49
CA VAL A 566 17.50 20.71 -33.32
C VAL A 566 16.73 21.48 -34.43
N ASP A 567 16.99 21.14 -35.68
CA ASP A 567 16.38 21.80 -36.79
C ASP A 567 14.85 21.73 -36.80
N ASP A 568 14.22 22.83 -37.19
CA ASP A 568 12.77 22.96 -37.29
C ASP A 568 12.04 22.69 -35.98
N THR A 569 12.60 23.22 -34.89
CA THR A 569 11.97 23.17 -33.55
C THR A 569 11.84 24.55 -32.95
N ASP A 570 10.73 24.78 -32.23
CA ASP A 570 10.51 25.92 -31.34
C ASP A 570 9.85 25.41 -30.06
N VAL A 571 10.69 24.88 -29.17
CA VAL A 571 10.28 24.29 -27.90
C VAL A 571 10.82 25.13 -26.75
N LYS A 572 9.94 25.52 -25.83
CA LYS A 572 10.23 26.39 -24.70
C LYS A 572 10.04 25.69 -23.37
N VAL A 573 10.66 26.24 -22.32
CA VAL A 573 10.42 25.85 -20.95
C VAL A 573 9.16 26.55 -20.46
N LEU A 574 8.10 25.77 -20.23
CA LEU A 574 6.80 26.26 -19.75
C LEU A 574 6.69 26.26 -18.22
N GLY A 575 7.53 25.48 -17.55
CA GLY A 575 7.60 25.43 -16.08
C GLY A 575 8.98 25.02 -15.60
N LYS A 576 9.42 25.56 -14.47
CA LYS A 576 10.73 25.31 -13.89
C LYS A 576 10.58 24.73 -12.47
N TYR A 577 11.44 23.79 -12.10
CA TYR A 577 11.49 23.32 -10.72
C TYR A 577 11.79 24.49 -9.77
N ALA A 578 10.94 24.69 -8.76
CA ALA A 578 10.98 25.79 -7.79
C ALA A 578 10.96 25.29 -6.33
N GLY A 579 11.07 23.99 -6.13
CA GLY A 579 11.10 23.34 -4.83
C GLY A 579 12.24 22.32 -4.75
N ARG A 580 12.44 21.77 -3.56
CA ARG A 580 13.39 20.70 -3.31
C ARG A 580 12.62 19.39 -3.14
N THR A 581 13.08 18.33 -3.77
CA THR A 581 12.65 16.99 -3.40
C THR A 581 13.27 16.67 -2.03
N ILE A 582 12.47 16.15 -1.12
CA ILE A 582 13.01 15.63 0.13
C ILE A 582 13.49 14.19 -0.16
N ASN A 583 14.67 14.09 -0.77
CA ASN A 583 15.37 12.82 -0.73
C ASN A 583 16.18 12.77 0.56
N THR A 584 15.70 12.04 1.54
CA THR A 584 16.38 11.83 2.82
C THR A 584 17.72 11.11 2.68
N LYS A 585 18.02 10.54 1.49
CA LYS A 585 19.24 9.74 1.25
C LYS A 585 20.39 10.52 0.59
N GLN A 586 20.11 11.67 -0.04
CA GLN A 586 21.16 12.50 -0.68
C GLN A 586 20.72 13.97 -0.65
N PRO A 587 21.08 14.75 0.37
CA PRO A 587 20.64 16.14 0.51
C PRO A 587 21.28 17.13 -0.49
N GLU A 588 22.44 16.80 -1.07
CA GLU A 588 23.20 17.71 -1.93
C GLU A 588 22.69 17.82 -3.39
N PRO A 589 22.31 16.75 -4.10
CA PRO A 589 21.91 16.83 -5.52
C PRO A 589 20.61 17.61 -5.76
N VAL A 590 19.78 17.76 -4.75
CA VAL A 590 18.46 18.42 -4.84
C VAL A 590 18.56 19.91 -5.18
N ALA A 591 19.64 20.57 -4.79
CA ALA A 591 19.86 22.00 -5.10
C ALA A 591 20.02 22.24 -6.61
N GLU A 592 20.51 21.26 -7.35
CA GLU A 592 20.79 21.38 -8.78
C GLU A 592 19.53 21.34 -9.67
N MET A 593 18.38 20.86 -9.16
CA MET A 593 17.12 20.86 -9.92
C MET A 593 16.50 22.26 -10.04
N LEU A 594 16.77 23.13 -9.08
CA LEU A 594 16.17 24.47 -9.05
C LEU A 594 16.44 25.25 -10.33
N GLY A 595 15.38 25.80 -10.91
CA GLY A 595 15.45 26.61 -12.13
C GLY A 595 15.52 25.81 -13.44
N LYS A 596 15.75 24.48 -13.39
CA LYS A 596 15.75 23.61 -14.57
C LYS A 596 14.33 23.35 -15.07
N GLY A 597 14.20 22.97 -16.35
CA GLY A 597 12.91 22.73 -16.99
C GLY A 597 12.18 21.53 -16.38
N ALA A 598 10.92 21.75 -16.02
CA ALA A 598 9.98 20.75 -15.52
C ALA A 598 8.86 20.44 -16.54
N PHE A 599 8.37 21.49 -17.23
CA PHE A 599 7.43 21.37 -18.34
C PHE A 599 8.03 22.01 -19.57
N LEU A 600 7.98 21.32 -20.71
CA LEU A 600 8.44 21.82 -21.99
C LEU A 600 7.33 21.65 -23.02
N GLY A 601 7.21 22.60 -23.93
CA GLY A 601 6.22 22.49 -24.99
C GLY A 601 6.54 23.37 -26.17
N GLY A 602 6.08 22.96 -27.35
CA GLY A 602 6.30 23.74 -28.56
C GLY A 602 6.16 22.94 -29.85
N ARG A 603 6.66 23.52 -30.95
CA ARG A 603 6.61 22.95 -32.30
C ARG A 603 7.84 22.08 -32.57
N VAL A 604 7.60 20.95 -33.24
CA VAL A 604 8.62 20.05 -33.78
C VAL A 604 8.21 19.66 -35.20
N GLY A 605 8.91 20.17 -36.23
CA GLY A 605 8.48 20.02 -37.58
C GLY A 605 7.09 20.67 -37.79
N LYS A 606 6.17 19.93 -38.37
CA LYS A 606 4.75 20.32 -38.49
C LYS A 606 3.91 19.97 -37.26
N GLY A 607 4.44 19.16 -36.34
CA GLY A 607 3.74 18.71 -35.18
C GLY A 607 4.01 19.55 -33.92
N LYS A 608 3.47 19.10 -32.83
CA LYS A 608 3.64 19.71 -31.48
C LYS A 608 3.99 18.68 -30.47
N LEU A 609 4.74 19.10 -29.44
CA LEU A 609 4.93 18.27 -28.26
C LEU A 609 4.65 19.05 -26.98
N PHE A 610 4.26 18.32 -25.96
CA PHE A 610 4.28 18.72 -24.56
C PHE A 610 4.89 17.59 -23.74
N VAL A 611 5.87 17.91 -22.91
CA VAL A 611 6.46 16.94 -22.00
C VAL A 611 6.45 17.44 -20.56
N SER A 612 6.05 16.55 -19.66
CA SER A 612 6.11 16.75 -18.23
C SER A 612 7.22 15.88 -17.67
N CYS A 613 8.23 16.51 -17.07
CA CYS A 613 9.31 15.82 -16.40
C CYS A 613 8.85 15.16 -15.09
N PRO A 614 8.07 15.84 -14.19
CA PRO A 614 7.35 15.22 -13.09
C PRO A 614 6.05 14.53 -13.54
N HIS A 615 5.28 14.03 -12.58
CA HIS A 615 4.07 13.24 -12.77
C HIS A 615 2.78 13.99 -12.37
N PRO A 616 2.25 14.91 -13.18
CA PRO A 616 0.99 15.60 -12.89
C PRO A 616 -0.22 14.66 -12.96
N GLU A 617 -0.08 13.51 -13.61
CA GLU A 617 -1.14 12.51 -13.71
C GLU A 617 -1.34 11.67 -12.46
N LYS A 618 -0.41 11.69 -11.50
CA LYS A 618 -0.54 10.89 -10.29
C LYS A 618 -1.52 11.43 -9.26
N GLU A 619 -1.83 12.72 -9.34
CA GLU A 619 -2.71 13.39 -8.39
C GLU A 619 -3.88 14.06 -9.13
N GLU A 620 -5.10 13.88 -8.62
CA GLU A 620 -6.27 14.54 -9.20
C GLU A 620 -6.18 16.06 -9.16
N CYS A 621 -5.64 16.61 -8.08
CA CYS A 621 -5.45 18.06 -7.92
C CYS A 621 -4.45 18.68 -8.92
N THR A 622 -3.61 17.85 -9.56
CA THR A 622 -2.65 18.29 -10.58
C THR A 622 -3.03 17.84 -11.99
N PHE A 623 -4.11 17.09 -12.12
CA PHE A 623 -4.55 16.57 -13.42
C PHE A 623 -4.96 17.69 -14.39
N ASP A 624 -5.31 18.86 -13.90
CA ASP A 624 -5.56 20.04 -14.72
C ASP A 624 -4.35 20.40 -15.61
N ILE A 625 -3.13 20.08 -15.18
CA ILE A 625 -1.92 20.25 -16.02
C ILE A 625 -1.93 19.28 -17.20
N VAL A 626 -2.40 18.04 -16.97
CA VAL A 626 -2.57 17.05 -18.05
C VAL A 626 -3.61 17.52 -19.04
N ARG A 627 -4.75 18.00 -18.56
CA ARG A 627 -5.85 18.55 -19.39
C ARG A 627 -5.37 19.74 -20.23
N ALA A 628 -4.67 20.68 -19.57
CA ALA A 628 -4.09 21.84 -20.23
C ALA A 628 -3.04 21.45 -21.30
N GLY A 629 -2.18 20.46 -20.99
CA GLY A 629 -1.23 19.91 -21.96
C GLY A 629 -1.90 19.25 -23.16
N MET A 630 -2.98 18.51 -22.95
CA MET A 630 -3.80 17.93 -24.04
C MET A 630 -4.44 19.03 -24.89
N LYS A 631 -5.04 20.04 -24.26
CA LYS A 631 -5.60 21.20 -24.96
C LYS A 631 -4.54 21.97 -25.74
N PHE A 632 -3.36 22.19 -25.16
CA PHE A 632 -2.23 22.83 -25.84
C PHE A 632 -1.85 22.08 -27.12
N LEU A 633 -1.84 20.74 -27.09
CA LEU A 633 -1.47 19.90 -28.23
C LEU A 633 -2.56 19.83 -29.27
N THR A 634 -3.79 19.59 -28.89
CA THR A 634 -4.89 19.20 -29.78
C THR A 634 -5.93 20.30 -30.03
N GLY A 635 -5.93 21.34 -29.19
CA GLY A 635 -7.00 22.33 -29.13
C GLY A 635 -8.23 21.87 -28.35
N VAL A 636 -8.27 20.59 -27.92
CA VAL A 636 -9.41 19.97 -27.27
C VAL A 636 -8.99 19.49 -25.86
N GLU A 637 -9.76 19.91 -24.87
CA GLU A 637 -9.55 19.51 -23.47
C GLU A 637 -10.39 18.26 -23.18
N PRO A 638 -9.81 17.21 -22.54
CA PRO A 638 -10.61 16.09 -22.07
C PRO A 638 -11.66 16.56 -21.07
N SER A 639 -12.93 16.27 -21.30
CA SER A 639 -14.02 16.72 -20.42
C SER A 639 -14.12 15.89 -19.14
N ALA A 640 -13.74 14.60 -19.18
CA ALA A 640 -13.78 13.75 -18.02
C ALA A 640 -12.58 14.01 -17.11
N ALA A 641 -12.86 14.21 -15.82
CA ALA A 641 -11.83 14.11 -14.79
C ALA A 641 -11.52 12.64 -14.54
N PRO A 642 -10.25 12.23 -14.45
CA PRO A 642 -9.93 10.89 -14.03
C PRO A 642 -10.20 10.81 -12.54
N SER A 643 -11.21 10.09 -12.17
CA SER A 643 -11.40 9.72 -10.78
C SER A 643 -11.09 8.24 -10.65
N LEU A 644 -10.10 7.88 -9.83
CA LEU A 644 -9.92 6.53 -9.31
C LEU A 644 -10.77 6.32 -8.05
N ASP A 645 -11.65 7.24 -7.76
CA ASP A 645 -12.45 7.19 -6.58
C ASP A 645 -13.49 6.09 -6.67
N ARG A 646 -13.58 5.30 -5.62
CA ARG A 646 -14.68 4.37 -5.44
C ARG A 646 -15.99 5.12 -5.51
N VAL A 647 -16.91 4.64 -6.34
CA VAL A 647 -18.28 5.11 -6.40
C VAL A 647 -19.13 4.13 -5.60
N ARG A 648 -19.84 4.65 -4.60
CA ARG A 648 -20.74 3.84 -3.77
C ARG A 648 -21.76 3.08 -4.63
N GLY A 649 -21.95 1.79 -4.32
CA GLY A 649 -22.87 0.90 -5.05
C GLY A 649 -22.30 0.26 -6.30
N THR A 650 -21.10 0.61 -6.71
CA THR A 650 -20.41 -0.06 -7.82
C THR A 650 -19.72 -1.35 -7.37
N VAL A 651 -19.52 -2.26 -8.31
CA VAL A 651 -18.68 -3.44 -8.10
C VAL A 651 -17.22 -3.02 -8.19
N SER A 652 -16.49 -3.07 -7.09
CA SER A 652 -15.06 -2.78 -7.10
C SER A 652 -14.29 -4.00 -7.61
N VAL A 653 -13.45 -3.77 -8.61
CA VAL A 653 -12.75 -4.83 -9.33
C VAL A 653 -11.26 -4.59 -9.38
N ARG A 654 -10.46 -5.57 -8.96
CA ARG A 654 -9.04 -5.60 -9.27
C ARG A 654 -8.86 -6.25 -10.63
N TYR A 655 -8.30 -5.53 -11.56
CA TYR A 655 -8.08 -5.97 -12.92
C TYR A 655 -6.58 -6.05 -13.22
N HIS A 656 -6.09 -7.25 -13.46
CA HIS A 656 -4.72 -7.47 -13.91
C HIS A 656 -4.70 -7.55 -15.44
N ALA A 657 -4.24 -6.48 -16.09
CA ALA A 657 -4.09 -6.42 -17.54
C ALA A 657 -2.63 -6.74 -17.91
N SER A 658 -2.39 -7.77 -18.68
CA SER A 658 -1.07 -8.29 -19.04
C SER A 658 -0.66 -8.00 -20.47
N ASP A 659 -1.63 -7.99 -21.37
CA ASP A 659 -1.41 -7.81 -22.80
C ASP A 659 -2.23 -6.63 -23.37
N LYS A 660 -1.98 -6.32 -24.64
CA LYS A 660 -2.66 -5.23 -25.35
C LYS A 660 -4.18 -5.44 -25.39
N ALA A 661 -4.66 -6.65 -25.60
CA ALA A 661 -6.09 -6.93 -25.73
C ALA A 661 -6.81 -6.73 -24.40
N SER A 662 -6.22 -7.21 -23.30
CA SER A 662 -6.76 -7.02 -21.95
C SER A 662 -6.79 -5.54 -21.55
N VAL A 663 -5.75 -4.78 -21.90
CA VAL A 663 -5.70 -3.34 -21.61
C VAL A 663 -6.69 -2.56 -22.47
N GLN A 664 -6.83 -2.90 -23.76
CA GLN A 664 -7.81 -2.26 -24.64
C GLN A 664 -9.24 -2.52 -24.12
N TYR A 665 -9.55 -3.77 -23.75
CA TYR A 665 -10.85 -4.12 -23.16
C TYR A 665 -11.14 -3.35 -21.86
N LEU A 666 -10.12 -3.16 -21.03
CA LEU A 666 -10.24 -2.37 -19.80
C LEU A 666 -10.76 -0.96 -20.11
N PHE A 667 -10.18 -0.30 -21.12
CA PHE A 667 -10.52 1.08 -21.44
C PHE A 667 -11.77 1.22 -22.33
N ASP A 668 -12.05 0.26 -23.19
CA ASP A 668 -13.22 0.32 -24.08
C ASP A 668 -14.52 -0.11 -23.37
N THR A 669 -14.42 -0.95 -22.37
CA THR A 669 -15.59 -1.62 -21.79
C THR A 669 -15.70 -1.45 -20.28
N LEU A 670 -14.69 -1.87 -19.51
CA LEU A 670 -14.83 -1.93 -18.06
C LEU A 670 -14.80 -0.55 -17.39
N ILE A 671 -13.91 0.33 -17.82
CA ILE A 671 -13.85 1.71 -17.29
C ILE A 671 -15.08 2.52 -17.68
N PRO A 672 -15.59 2.45 -18.92
CA PRO A 672 -16.85 3.08 -19.28
C PRO A 672 -18.07 2.53 -18.55
N ASP A 673 -18.07 1.28 -18.10
CA ASP A 673 -19.21 0.74 -17.35
C ASP A 673 -19.25 1.32 -15.94
N ARG A 674 -20.11 2.31 -15.71
CA ARG A 674 -20.24 3.03 -14.44
C ARG A 674 -20.73 2.18 -13.27
N ARG A 675 -21.15 0.94 -13.53
CA ARG A 675 -21.51 -0.04 -12.49
C ARG A 675 -20.28 -0.76 -11.92
N ILE A 676 -19.11 -0.58 -12.59
CA ILE A 676 -17.86 -1.23 -12.27
C ILE A 676 -16.82 -0.18 -11.93
N ASP A 677 -16.18 -0.32 -10.78
CA ASP A 677 -15.06 0.50 -10.35
C ASP A 677 -13.76 -0.32 -10.43
N VAL A 678 -12.94 -0.02 -11.45
CA VAL A 678 -11.77 -0.83 -11.77
C VAL A 678 -10.52 -0.25 -11.11
N TRP A 679 -9.82 -1.10 -10.39
CA TRP A 679 -8.51 -0.85 -9.79
C TRP A 679 -7.44 -1.65 -10.54
N PRO A 680 -6.62 -1.00 -11.35
CA PRO A 680 -5.53 -1.70 -12.01
C PRO A 680 -4.37 -1.96 -11.04
N GLY A 681 -3.73 -3.10 -11.18
CA GLY A 681 -2.52 -3.42 -10.45
C GLY A 681 -2.24 -4.90 -10.28
N LYS A 682 -1.00 -5.20 -9.93
CA LYS A 682 -0.49 -6.57 -9.78
C LYS A 682 -0.47 -7.06 -8.32
N ASP A 683 -0.66 -6.17 -7.36
CA ASP A 683 -0.45 -6.51 -5.95
C ASP A 683 -1.64 -7.24 -5.37
N TRP A 684 -1.39 -8.43 -4.82
CA TRP A 684 -2.38 -9.30 -4.19
C TRP A 684 -2.80 -8.80 -2.79
N GLY A 685 -1.97 -7.98 -2.15
CA GLY A 685 -2.17 -7.54 -0.76
C GLY A 685 -3.47 -6.77 -0.47
N ASP A 686 -4.12 -6.21 -1.51
CA ASP A 686 -5.36 -5.44 -1.37
C ASP A 686 -6.63 -6.20 -1.81
N MET A 687 -6.54 -7.49 -2.05
CA MET A 687 -7.67 -8.30 -2.54
C MET A 687 -8.84 -8.38 -1.55
N ALA A 688 -8.56 -8.27 -0.26
CA ALA A 688 -9.60 -8.35 0.77
C ALA A 688 -10.67 -7.26 0.65
N HIS A 689 -10.36 -6.14 -0.01
CA HIS A 689 -11.20 -4.95 -0.06
C HIS A 689 -11.82 -4.65 -1.44
N VAL A 690 -11.78 -5.58 -2.38
CA VAL A 690 -12.47 -5.49 -3.67
C VAL A 690 -13.53 -6.59 -3.80
N ASP A 691 -14.57 -6.36 -4.59
CA ASP A 691 -15.66 -7.33 -4.77
C ASP A 691 -15.27 -8.45 -5.74
N ALA A 692 -14.37 -8.14 -6.68
CA ALA A 692 -13.96 -9.12 -7.66
C ALA A 692 -12.50 -8.93 -8.10
N TYR A 693 -11.91 -10.02 -8.56
CA TYR A 693 -10.58 -10.06 -9.17
C TYR A 693 -10.67 -10.66 -10.58
N VAL A 694 -10.12 -9.96 -11.57
CA VAL A 694 -10.05 -10.45 -12.95
C VAL A 694 -8.63 -10.84 -13.29
N VAL A 695 -8.43 -12.07 -13.68
CA VAL A 695 -7.15 -12.63 -14.14
C VAL A 695 -7.20 -12.76 -15.66
N THR A 696 -6.26 -12.13 -16.35
CA THR A 696 -6.15 -12.15 -17.81
C THR A 696 -4.90 -12.88 -18.31
N ASP A 697 -4.09 -13.40 -17.39
CA ASP A 697 -2.88 -14.17 -17.68
C ASP A 697 -3.08 -15.62 -17.30
N GLU A 698 -2.08 -16.44 -17.65
CA GLU A 698 -2.01 -17.82 -17.16
C GLU A 698 -1.95 -17.85 -15.61
N VAL A 699 -2.88 -18.60 -15.02
CA VAL A 699 -2.93 -18.79 -13.58
C VAL A 699 -1.71 -19.59 -13.11
N LYS A 700 -0.85 -18.96 -12.35
CA LYS A 700 0.31 -19.61 -11.76
C LYS A 700 -0.11 -20.54 -10.62
N LYS A 701 0.50 -21.73 -10.53
CA LYS A 701 0.22 -22.68 -9.43
C LYS A 701 0.37 -22.09 -8.03
N SER A 702 1.32 -21.14 -7.85
CA SER A 702 1.52 -20.41 -6.59
C SER A 702 0.37 -19.49 -6.22
N SER A 703 -0.45 -19.07 -7.17
CA SER A 703 -1.58 -18.16 -6.95
C SER A 703 -2.91 -18.86 -6.69
N VAL A 704 -3.01 -20.17 -6.95
CA VAL A 704 -4.26 -20.92 -6.82
C VAL A 704 -4.82 -20.84 -5.40
N ALA A 705 -3.99 -21.10 -4.40
CA ALA A 705 -4.41 -21.09 -3.00
C ALA A 705 -4.93 -19.71 -2.56
N THR A 706 -4.26 -18.63 -2.97
CA THR A 706 -4.66 -17.24 -2.67
C THR A 706 -6.00 -16.91 -3.32
N LEU A 707 -6.20 -17.30 -4.59
CA LEU A 707 -7.47 -17.09 -5.29
C LEU A 707 -8.62 -17.88 -4.64
N GLU A 708 -8.38 -19.13 -4.26
CA GLU A 708 -9.38 -19.96 -3.56
C GLU A 708 -9.73 -19.41 -2.17
N GLN A 709 -8.76 -18.88 -1.42
CA GLN A 709 -9.00 -18.19 -0.15
C GLN A 709 -9.86 -16.95 -0.35
N TYR A 710 -9.56 -16.15 -1.38
CA TYR A 710 -10.35 -14.97 -1.72
C TYR A 710 -11.80 -15.33 -2.06
N ILE A 711 -12.02 -16.40 -2.85
CA ILE A 711 -13.36 -16.91 -3.17
C ILE A 711 -14.07 -17.40 -1.89
N ALA A 712 -13.37 -18.09 -1.01
CA ALA A 712 -13.94 -18.59 0.25
C ALA A 712 -14.41 -17.43 1.17
N ARG A 713 -13.82 -16.26 1.04
CA ARG A 713 -14.21 -15.03 1.75
C ARG A 713 -15.36 -14.26 1.08
N GLY A 714 -15.93 -14.79 0.00
CA GLY A 714 -17.03 -14.18 -0.75
C GLY A 714 -16.59 -13.30 -1.91
N GLY A 715 -15.30 -13.16 -2.15
CA GLY A 715 -14.77 -12.48 -3.33
C GLY A 715 -15.07 -13.26 -4.61
N ARG A 716 -15.16 -12.59 -5.73
CA ARG A 716 -15.40 -13.19 -7.03
C ARG A 716 -14.12 -13.19 -7.86
N VAL A 717 -13.74 -14.32 -8.38
CA VAL A 717 -12.62 -14.45 -9.32
C VAL A 717 -13.17 -14.76 -10.71
N VAL A 718 -12.84 -13.89 -11.66
CA VAL A 718 -13.15 -14.10 -13.09
C VAL A 718 -11.83 -14.35 -13.82
N ILE A 719 -11.70 -15.48 -14.50
CA ILE A 719 -10.50 -15.86 -15.26
C ILE A 719 -10.85 -15.85 -16.74
N VAL A 720 -10.14 -15.09 -17.51
CA VAL A 720 -10.22 -15.11 -18.98
C VAL A 720 -9.28 -16.22 -19.47
N ALA A 721 -9.81 -17.16 -20.22
CA ALA A 721 -9.05 -18.29 -20.75
C ALA A 721 -9.50 -18.56 -22.20
N ASP A 722 -8.78 -18.03 -23.15
CA ASP A 722 -9.09 -18.12 -24.58
C ASP A 722 -8.32 -19.26 -25.27
N THR A 723 -7.38 -19.89 -24.55
CA THR A 723 -6.64 -21.07 -25.01
C THR A 723 -6.94 -22.32 -24.19
N PRO A 724 -6.78 -23.54 -24.75
CA PRO A 724 -6.95 -24.78 -24.00
C PRO A 724 -6.00 -24.92 -22.79
N ALA A 725 -4.80 -24.34 -22.85
CA ALA A 725 -3.83 -24.36 -21.78
C ALA A 725 -4.30 -23.50 -20.60
N GLU A 726 -4.72 -22.27 -20.88
CA GLU A 726 -5.28 -21.36 -19.88
C GLU A 726 -6.56 -21.89 -19.25
N LEU A 727 -7.43 -22.51 -20.08
CA LEU A 727 -8.66 -23.14 -19.59
C LEU A 727 -8.36 -24.26 -18.58
N ASN A 728 -7.32 -25.08 -18.83
CA ASN A 728 -6.91 -26.11 -17.90
C ASN A 728 -6.31 -25.54 -16.62
N ALA A 729 -5.51 -24.48 -16.71
CA ALA A 729 -4.97 -23.78 -15.56
C ALA A 729 -6.09 -23.10 -14.74
N ALA A 730 -7.04 -22.45 -15.39
CA ALA A 730 -8.18 -21.78 -14.76
C ALA A 730 -9.08 -22.78 -13.99
N LYS A 731 -9.30 -23.98 -14.52
CA LYS A 731 -10.07 -25.05 -13.85
C LYS A 731 -9.43 -25.54 -12.55
N SER A 732 -8.15 -25.26 -12.32
CA SER A 732 -7.49 -25.61 -11.06
C SER A 732 -7.94 -24.74 -9.89
N VAL A 733 -8.55 -23.56 -10.15
CA VAL A 733 -9.06 -22.64 -9.12
C VAL A 733 -10.53 -22.95 -8.85
N LYS A 734 -10.81 -23.60 -7.73
CA LYS A 734 -12.19 -23.98 -7.36
C LYS A 734 -13.03 -22.74 -7.07
N GLY A 735 -14.20 -22.68 -7.71
CA GLY A 735 -15.16 -21.59 -7.52
C GLY A 735 -14.89 -20.35 -8.38
N ALA A 736 -13.85 -20.31 -9.19
CA ALA A 736 -13.65 -19.25 -10.17
C ALA A 736 -14.67 -19.32 -11.31
N ILE A 737 -15.05 -18.15 -11.82
CA ILE A 737 -15.86 -18.01 -13.03
C ILE A 737 -14.89 -17.94 -14.20
N VAL A 738 -14.92 -18.94 -15.07
CA VAL A 738 -14.06 -18.98 -16.25
C VAL A 738 -14.86 -18.51 -17.46
N VAL A 739 -14.31 -17.51 -18.17
CA VAL A 739 -14.87 -16.98 -19.41
C VAL A 739 -13.91 -17.21 -20.57
N ASP A 740 -14.43 -17.44 -21.76
CA ASP A 740 -13.66 -17.74 -22.96
C ASP A 740 -13.27 -16.50 -23.78
N SER A 741 -13.70 -15.33 -23.31
CA SER A 741 -13.42 -14.06 -24.01
C SER A 741 -13.62 -12.87 -23.09
N TYR A 742 -12.91 -11.78 -23.37
CA TYR A 742 -13.06 -10.51 -22.65
C TYR A 742 -14.50 -9.99 -22.65
N GLY A 743 -15.24 -10.12 -23.75
CA GLY A 743 -16.62 -9.65 -23.86
C GLY A 743 -17.61 -10.22 -22.83
N LYS A 744 -17.25 -11.30 -22.16
CA LYS A 744 -18.09 -11.92 -21.09
C LYS A 744 -17.71 -11.48 -19.68
N VAL A 745 -16.62 -10.73 -19.51
CA VAL A 745 -16.10 -10.35 -18.18
C VAL A 745 -17.07 -9.44 -17.45
N ALA A 746 -17.56 -8.37 -18.10
CA ALA A 746 -18.49 -7.43 -17.46
C ALA A 746 -19.75 -8.14 -16.93
N ASP A 747 -20.34 -9.01 -17.74
CA ASP A 747 -21.50 -9.81 -17.32
C ASP A 747 -21.18 -10.74 -16.14
N ALA A 748 -19.99 -11.37 -16.16
CA ALA A 748 -19.54 -12.21 -15.07
C ALA A 748 -19.32 -11.45 -13.77
N LEU A 749 -18.91 -10.19 -13.85
CA LEU A 749 -18.71 -9.30 -12.71
C LEU A 749 -20.04 -8.80 -12.12
N LEU A 750 -21.04 -8.55 -12.95
CA LEU A 750 -22.30 -7.93 -12.55
C LEU A 750 -23.37 -8.93 -12.09
N LYS A 751 -23.25 -10.20 -12.48
CA LYS A 751 -24.09 -11.30 -11.96
C LYS A 751 -23.78 -11.63 -10.52
#